data_76a006f319a2f9d3a7922945fcec0dd4
#
_entry.id   76a006f319a2f9d3a7922945fcec0dd4
#
_cell.length_a   1.000
_cell.length_b   1.000
_cell.length_c   1.000
_cell.angle_alpha   90.00
_cell.angle_beta   90.00
_cell.angle_gamma   90.00
#
_symmetry.space_group_name_H-M   'P 1'
#
loop_
_entity.id
_entity.type
_entity.pdbx_description
1 polymer ?
#
loop_
_entity_poly.entity_id
_entity_poly.type
_entity_poly.pdbx_seq_one_letter_code
_entity_poly.pdbx_strand_id
1 'polypeptide(L)'
;MKKISYLCAIIVKTKTKTMKKRLFAALLTTMATTIPAIAQKVEFFTPDIVRIIKTPDGSDAARQSLVVTAQPQAVKVKVKTAGGQQVYQSSKLTVTVDQASGRVTFAKPDGTVLMAEGGHAFTPITDGIDKGSYRVSQSFALEADEPIYGLGMMQSGKMNLRGEHRKMQQSNLEDFAHFFQSIKGYGIYWDNYSPTQIDDGKELTLESQVGKQIDYYFIYGQTADGVIAGMRHLSGHVPMLPLWTYGFHQSRERYKTQNELLQVVHKYRELGVPFDGIIQDWQYWGSNYTWNAMEFINPDFDRAQQMIDEVHRLGAHISISIWASFGPMSKPYRELDAKGMLFHFSTWPQSGMSAWPPRKDYPSGVRVYDCYSPEARDIYWKHLSRLHKMGIDAWWMDSTDPDHLDYQESDLDERCSMGSWRSVRNIFPLMTVGGVDEHQRAVDSQKRPFILTRSFFAGQQRYGSNTWSGDVGSSWESLRKQVPLCLNHTLCANPNVNTDIGGFFANSYNRRSSDNSATQNPQFQELYVRWMQFGLFCPMMRSHGTEVYRELYYYGKPGEPVYDALLYAVKMRYRLLPYIYSLSRRVSQNDDSFMRALIMDFPNDKNVWDNGRQYLFGHSLLVCPVLDPLYTQEKIVKTDENSGWDQKDNSEYTNGWPKVDWSNKRQYEVYLPAGADWYDFWSNEKLQGGQRVKADAPLAHSPLYVRAGSILPLEESDLQYANEKPWDHMLLAVYPGSNASFTLYEDEGDGFGYQQGQYSEIPMTWNDRSRTLTIGARKGQFPGMLTKRTFIVELLGSQRKAVTYNGKRITVKIQ
;
A
#
# COMPACT_ATOMS: atom_id res chain seq x y z
N MET A 1 45.20 39.88 5.11
CA MET A 1 45.73 41.26 4.85
C MET A 1 45.13 41.75 3.52
N LYS A 2 44.38 42.86 3.70
CA LYS A 2 44.18 44.02 2.82
C LYS A 2 43.72 43.73 1.38
N LYS A 3 42.45 44.02 0.98
CA LYS A 3 41.91 45.36 0.62
C LYS A 3 42.47 45.76 -0.77
N ILE A 4 41.71 46.24 -1.78
CA ILE A 4 40.76 47.35 -1.96
C ILE A 4 40.25 47.26 -3.39
N SER A 5 39.03 47.28 -3.78
CA SER A 5 38.09 48.40 -4.04
C SER A 5 38.52 49.43 -5.08
N TYR A 6 37.67 49.74 -6.03
CA TYR A 6 37.14 51.04 -6.53
C TYR A 6 36.79 50.90 -8.02
N LEU A 7 35.56 51.06 -8.40
CA LEU A 7 34.76 52.23 -8.78
C LEU A 7 35.46 53.16 -9.77
N CYS A 8 34.85 53.33 -10.95
CA CYS A 8 34.37 54.65 -11.37
C CYS A 8 33.60 54.64 -12.67
N ALA A 9 32.43 55.20 -12.62
CA ALA A 9 31.63 55.66 -13.75
C ALA A 9 32.14 57.01 -14.28
N ILE A 10 32.06 57.27 -15.56
CA ILE A 10 31.98 58.63 -16.08
C ILE A 10 30.99 58.70 -17.26
N ILE A 11 30.09 59.64 -17.08
CA ILE A 11 29.06 60.13 -17.97
C ILE A 11 29.74 61.22 -18.84
N VAL A 12 29.45 61.22 -20.15
CA VAL A 12 29.43 62.49 -20.90
C VAL A 12 28.31 62.47 -21.92
N LYS A 13 27.42 63.45 -21.75
CA LYS A 13 26.43 63.93 -22.73
C LYS A 13 27.11 64.70 -23.85
N THR A 14 26.59 64.71 -25.08
CA THR A 14 25.81 65.85 -25.65
C THR A 14 25.63 65.81 -27.18
N LYS A 15 24.40 66.10 -27.52
CA LYS A 15 23.85 66.97 -28.58
C LYS A 15 23.68 66.44 -30.02
N THR A 16 22.41 66.24 -30.29
CA THR A 16 21.52 66.85 -31.38
C THR A 16 22.13 67.23 -32.70
N LYS A 17 21.58 66.76 -33.81
CA LYS A 17 20.80 67.53 -34.80
C LYS A 17 20.08 66.65 -35.83
N THR A 18 18.82 66.84 -35.80
CA THR A 18 17.76 66.92 -36.84
C THR A 18 18.07 66.54 -38.30
N MET A 19 17.07 65.88 -38.87
CA MET A 19 16.52 65.80 -40.22
C MET A 19 17.02 64.72 -41.16
N LYS A 20 16.21 63.73 -41.46
CA LYS A 20 15.41 63.68 -42.68
C LYS A 20 14.44 62.47 -42.63
N LYS A 21 13.13 62.74 -42.73
CA LYS A 21 12.13 61.74 -43.06
C LYS A 21 12.48 61.13 -44.42
N ARG A 22 12.68 59.87 -44.45
CA ARG A 22 12.42 59.01 -45.59
C ARG A 22 11.85 57.69 -45.08
N LEU A 23 10.66 57.32 -45.64
CA LEU A 23 9.98 56.07 -45.51
C LEU A 23 10.95 54.87 -45.44
N PHE A 24 10.97 54.22 -44.33
CA PHE A 24 11.28 52.81 -44.28
C PHE A 24 9.99 52.13 -43.85
N ALA A 25 9.27 51.56 -44.84
CA ALA A 25 8.30 50.50 -44.55
C ALA A 25 9.07 49.33 -43.98
N ALA A 26 9.18 49.26 -42.67
CA ALA A 26 9.63 48.05 -42.00
C ALA A 26 8.54 46.99 -42.24
N LEU A 27 8.88 46.01 -43.07
CA LEU A 27 8.22 44.70 -43.04
C LEU A 27 8.31 44.19 -41.59
N LEU A 28 7.27 44.40 -40.81
CA LEU A 28 7.02 43.52 -39.67
C LEU A 28 6.63 42.16 -40.27
N THR A 29 7.64 41.34 -40.55
CA THR A 29 7.46 39.88 -40.55
C THR A 29 7.13 39.52 -39.13
N THR A 30 5.85 39.47 -38.79
CA THR A 30 5.37 38.63 -37.71
C THR A 30 5.85 37.21 -38.02
N MET A 31 6.93 36.82 -37.42
CA MET A 31 7.15 35.40 -37.17
C MET A 31 5.94 34.97 -36.31
N ALA A 32 4.85 34.61 -36.99
CA ALA A 32 3.93 33.68 -36.39
C ALA A 32 4.75 32.44 -36.11
N THR A 33 5.22 32.31 -34.89
CA THR A 33 5.59 31.00 -34.35
C THR A 33 4.29 30.22 -34.48
N THR A 34 4.18 29.43 -35.53
CA THR A 34 3.18 28.36 -35.62
C THR A 34 3.50 27.48 -34.46
N ILE A 35 2.77 27.68 -33.35
CA ILE A 35 2.68 26.70 -32.31
C ILE A 35 2.18 25.45 -33.04
N PRO A 36 2.96 24.35 -33.10
CA PRO A 36 2.50 23.17 -33.76
C PRO A 36 1.15 22.79 -33.18
N ALA A 37 0.19 22.53 -34.05
CA ALA A 37 -1.16 22.18 -33.64
C ALA A 37 -1.05 20.90 -32.79
N ILE A 38 -1.38 20.99 -31.48
CA ILE A 38 -1.43 19.87 -30.57
C ILE A 38 -2.60 19.00 -31.01
N ALA A 39 -2.30 17.76 -31.39
CA ALA A 39 -3.38 16.80 -31.60
C ALA A 39 -3.88 16.32 -30.22
N GLN A 40 -5.18 16.35 -30.07
CA GLN A 40 -5.84 15.95 -28.83
C GLN A 40 -6.90 14.90 -29.13
N LYS A 41 -6.89 13.80 -28.36
CA LYS A 41 -7.89 12.72 -28.42
C LYS A 41 -8.65 12.67 -27.11
N VAL A 42 -9.98 12.58 -27.20
CA VAL A 42 -10.89 12.28 -26.09
C VAL A 42 -11.46 10.89 -26.33
N GLU A 43 -11.20 9.95 -25.45
CA GLU A 43 -11.59 8.56 -25.60
C GLU A 43 -12.35 8.06 -24.39
N PHE A 44 -13.62 7.71 -24.55
CA PHE A 44 -14.43 7.15 -23.49
C PHE A 44 -14.18 5.66 -23.33
N PHE A 45 -13.75 5.23 -22.14
CA PHE A 45 -13.66 3.82 -21.76
C PHE A 45 -14.99 3.28 -21.26
N THR A 46 -15.70 4.07 -20.49
CA THR A 46 -17.07 3.86 -20.02
C THR A 46 -17.82 5.22 -20.06
N PRO A 47 -19.11 5.28 -19.76
CA PRO A 47 -19.81 6.57 -19.68
C PRO A 47 -19.24 7.57 -18.68
N ASP A 48 -18.44 7.12 -17.71
CA ASP A 48 -17.89 7.89 -16.59
C ASP A 48 -16.35 7.83 -16.52
N ILE A 49 -15.67 7.19 -17.45
CA ILE A 49 -14.20 7.13 -17.54
C ILE A 49 -13.75 7.61 -18.91
N VAL A 50 -12.90 8.63 -18.92
CA VAL A 50 -12.39 9.26 -20.13
C VAL A 50 -10.88 9.35 -20.11
N ARG A 51 -10.23 8.94 -21.20
CA ARG A 51 -8.81 9.13 -21.46
C ARG A 51 -8.60 10.38 -22.29
N ILE A 52 -7.65 11.21 -21.90
CA ILE A 52 -7.18 12.39 -22.64
C ILE A 52 -5.75 12.16 -23.08
N ILE A 53 -5.51 12.29 -24.37
CA ILE A 53 -4.17 12.20 -24.96
C ILE A 53 -3.88 13.51 -25.68
N LYS A 54 -2.67 14.08 -25.47
CA LYS A 54 -2.16 15.21 -26.23
C LYS A 54 -0.78 14.88 -26.77
N THR A 55 -0.55 15.19 -28.04
CA THR A 55 0.75 15.01 -28.71
C THR A 55 1.23 16.31 -29.32
N PRO A 56 2.53 16.64 -29.27
CA PRO A 56 3.05 17.93 -29.72
C PRO A 56 3.11 18.08 -31.24
N ASP A 57 3.13 16.98 -31.98
CA ASP A 57 3.39 16.90 -33.42
C ASP A 57 2.18 16.42 -34.24
N GLY A 58 1.04 16.23 -33.56
CA GLY A 58 -0.15 15.70 -34.23
C GLY A 58 -0.07 14.20 -34.57
N SER A 59 0.96 13.50 -34.08
CA SER A 59 1.08 12.04 -34.28
C SER A 59 -0.02 11.29 -33.55
N ASP A 60 -0.54 10.24 -34.20
CA ASP A 60 -1.61 9.38 -33.66
C ASP A 60 -1.05 8.28 -32.72
N ALA A 61 0.15 8.51 -32.18
CA ALA A 61 0.90 7.54 -31.41
C ALA A 61 0.39 7.39 -29.97
N ALA A 62 -0.83 6.90 -29.79
CA ALA A 62 -1.29 6.44 -28.51
C ALA A 62 -0.45 5.21 -28.08
N ARG A 63 0.44 5.40 -27.12
CA ARG A 63 1.19 4.30 -26.49
C ARG A 63 0.21 3.34 -25.81
N GLN A 64 0.42 2.04 -25.97
CA GLN A 64 -0.28 1.05 -25.14
C GLN A 64 0.16 1.23 -23.67
N SER A 65 -0.81 1.36 -22.78
CA SER A 65 -0.55 1.43 -21.35
C SER A 65 -0.05 0.09 -20.82
N LEU A 66 0.91 0.13 -19.90
CA LEU A 66 1.34 -1.06 -19.13
C LEU A 66 0.47 -1.28 -17.88
N VAL A 67 -0.25 -0.25 -17.48
CA VAL A 67 -1.13 -0.27 -16.30
C VAL A 67 -2.56 -0.59 -16.69
N VAL A 68 -3.09 0.10 -17.69
CA VAL A 68 -4.47 -0.05 -18.14
C VAL A 68 -4.60 -1.27 -19.06
N THR A 69 -5.32 -2.26 -18.58
CA THR A 69 -5.59 -3.52 -19.29
C THR A 69 -6.97 -3.55 -19.94
N ALA A 70 -7.87 -2.70 -19.49
CA ALA A 70 -9.20 -2.56 -20.08
C ALA A 70 -9.15 -2.01 -21.49
N GLN A 71 -10.15 -2.39 -22.30
CA GLN A 71 -10.36 -1.82 -23.62
C GLN A 71 -11.54 -0.85 -23.59
N PRO A 72 -11.52 0.21 -24.41
CA PRO A 72 -12.64 1.13 -24.51
C PRO A 72 -13.94 0.40 -24.89
N GLN A 73 -15.02 0.69 -24.19
CA GLN A 73 -16.34 0.18 -24.50
C GLN A 73 -17.02 1.00 -25.58
N ALA A 74 -18.05 0.45 -26.21
CA ALA A 74 -18.92 1.20 -27.14
C ALA A 74 -19.83 2.13 -26.33
N VAL A 75 -19.39 3.37 -26.09
CA VAL A 75 -20.14 4.37 -25.34
C VAL A 75 -20.93 5.27 -26.31
N LYS A 76 -22.21 5.52 -26.00
CA LYS A 76 -23.01 6.52 -26.72
C LYS A 76 -22.57 7.92 -26.28
N VAL A 77 -21.85 8.62 -27.13
CA VAL A 77 -21.37 9.98 -26.92
C VAL A 77 -22.00 10.93 -27.95
N LYS A 78 -22.66 11.97 -27.49
CA LYS A 78 -23.10 13.06 -28.35
C LYS A 78 -21.96 14.06 -28.50
N VAL A 79 -21.58 14.37 -29.74
CA VAL A 79 -20.52 15.35 -30.04
C VAL A 79 -21.14 16.57 -30.66
N LYS A 80 -20.81 17.76 -30.15
CA LYS A 80 -21.22 19.05 -30.71
C LYS A 80 -20.03 19.99 -30.75
N THR A 81 -19.95 20.79 -31.80
CA THR A 81 -18.97 21.88 -31.93
C THR A 81 -19.72 23.19 -32.01
N ALA A 82 -19.47 24.13 -31.11
CA ALA A 82 -20.07 25.46 -31.09
C ALA A 82 -19.17 26.43 -30.32
N GLY A 83 -19.06 27.66 -30.80
CA GLY A 83 -18.34 28.73 -30.11
C GLY A 83 -16.87 28.46 -29.83
N GLY A 84 -16.16 27.74 -30.71
CA GLY A 84 -14.76 27.35 -30.49
C GLY A 84 -14.55 26.20 -29.47
N GLN A 85 -15.62 25.54 -29.04
CA GLN A 85 -15.59 24.43 -28.13
C GLN A 85 -16.10 23.16 -28.80
N GLN A 86 -15.47 22.02 -28.49
CA GLN A 86 -15.96 20.70 -28.83
C GLN A 86 -16.44 19.99 -27.54
N VAL A 87 -17.72 19.64 -27.54
CA VAL A 87 -18.40 19.08 -26.37
C VAL A 87 -18.75 17.62 -26.65
N TYR A 88 -18.29 16.73 -25.77
CA TYR A 88 -18.59 15.32 -25.77
C TYR A 88 -19.49 14.99 -24.56
N GLN A 89 -20.65 14.44 -24.79
CA GLN A 89 -21.61 14.14 -23.72
C GLN A 89 -22.00 12.68 -23.73
N SER A 90 -21.65 11.97 -22.65
CA SER A 90 -22.17 10.64 -22.31
C SER A 90 -23.41 10.74 -21.42
N SER A 91 -23.87 9.61 -20.89
CA SER A 91 -24.93 9.58 -19.87
C SER A 91 -24.46 10.03 -18.47
N LYS A 92 -23.14 10.12 -18.23
CA LYS A 92 -22.54 10.40 -16.92
C LYS A 92 -21.66 11.62 -16.88
N LEU A 93 -21.03 11.98 -18.00
CA LEU A 93 -20.06 13.06 -18.10
C LEU A 93 -20.31 13.95 -19.32
N THR A 94 -19.98 15.22 -19.16
CA THR A 94 -19.78 16.19 -20.23
C THR A 94 -18.30 16.60 -20.23
N VAL A 95 -17.62 16.39 -21.35
CA VAL A 95 -16.23 16.75 -21.56
C VAL A 95 -16.19 17.85 -22.60
N THR A 96 -15.70 19.02 -22.25
CA THR A 96 -15.59 20.19 -23.14
C THR A 96 -14.13 20.48 -23.44
N VAL A 97 -13.78 20.52 -24.69
CA VAL A 97 -12.44 20.90 -25.18
C VAL A 97 -12.54 22.31 -25.80
N ASP A 98 -11.79 23.25 -25.26
CA ASP A 98 -11.54 24.53 -25.85
C ASP A 98 -10.54 24.37 -27.01
N GLN A 99 -10.99 24.64 -28.23
CA GLN A 99 -10.19 24.37 -29.44
C GLN A 99 -8.97 25.31 -29.60
N ALA A 100 -9.02 26.50 -28.97
CA ALA A 100 -7.94 27.46 -29.07
C ALA A 100 -6.79 27.16 -28.10
N SER A 101 -7.12 26.76 -26.87
CA SER A 101 -6.15 26.47 -25.82
C SER A 101 -5.83 24.98 -25.65
N GLY A 102 -6.68 24.08 -26.17
CA GLY A 102 -6.63 22.65 -25.92
C GLY A 102 -6.97 22.26 -24.49
N ARG A 103 -7.54 23.14 -23.68
CA ARG A 103 -7.95 22.86 -22.30
C ARG A 103 -9.21 22.02 -22.24
N VAL A 104 -9.25 21.08 -21.32
CA VAL A 104 -10.40 20.20 -21.09
C VAL A 104 -11.09 20.56 -19.78
N THR A 105 -12.41 20.57 -19.82
CA THR A 105 -13.26 20.73 -18.63
C THR A 105 -14.16 19.51 -18.50
N PHE A 106 -14.22 18.94 -17.31
CA PHE A 106 -15.08 17.83 -16.96
C PHE A 106 -16.23 18.30 -16.09
N ALA A 107 -17.44 17.96 -16.48
CA ALA A 107 -18.66 18.36 -15.78
C ALA A 107 -19.64 17.19 -15.71
N LYS A 108 -20.57 17.27 -14.77
CA LYS A 108 -21.76 16.41 -14.74
C LYS A 108 -22.67 16.74 -15.92
N PRO A 109 -23.62 15.86 -16.28
CA PRO A 109 -24.58 16.15 -17.34
C PRO A 109 -25.45 17.40 -17.10
N ASP A 110 -25.62 17.79 -15.83
CA ASP A 110 -26.36 19.02 -15.43
C ASP A 110 -25.55 20.33 -15.57
N GLY A 111 -24.27 20.21 -15.97
CA GLY A 111 -23.36 21.32 -16.12
C GLY A 111 -22.49 21.65 -14.91
N THR A 112 -22.67 20.95 -13.76
CA THR A 112 -21.81 21.14 -12.58
C THR A 112 -20.38 20.74 -12.92
N VAL A 113 -19.45 21.70 -12.88
CA VAL A 113 -18.03 21.46 -13.15
C VAL A 113 -17.43 20.61 -12.01
N LEU A 114 -16.74 19.54 -12.39
CA LEU A 114 -15.98 18.67 -11.50
C LEU A 114 -14.53 19.14 -11.42
N MET A 115 -13.90 19.36 -12.59
CA MET A 115 -12.50 19.76 -12.71
C MET A 115 -12.26 20.42 -14.07
N ALA A 116 -11.31 21.33 -14.13
CA ALA A 116 -10.81 21.91 -15.37
C ALA A 116 -9.30 21.80 -15.46
N GLU A 117 -8.78 21.63 -16.67
CA GLU A 117 -7.34 21.76 -16.92
C GLU A 117 -6.89 23.22 -16.82
N GLY A 118 -5.65 23.39 -16.35
CA GLY A 118 -4.86 24.60 -16.51
C GLY A 118 -4.01 24.58 -17.77
N GLY A 119 -2.71 24.86 -17.63
CA GLY A 119 -1.74 24.79 -18.72
C GLY A 119 -1.20 23.38 -18.96
N HIS A 120 -0.57 23.21 -20.12
CA HIS A 120 0.23 22.04 -20.45
C HIS A 120 1.49 22.45 -21.19
N ALA A 121 2.54 21.61 -21.13
CA ALA A 121 3.79 21.88 -21.84
C ALA A 121 4.47 20.60 -22.33
N PHE A 122 5.20 20.78 -23.43
CA PHE A 122 6.12 19.80 -24.01
C PHE A 122 7.47 20.47 -24.16
N THR A 123 8.42 20.18 -23.28
CA THR A 123 9.80 20.69 -23.36
C THR A 123 10.69 19.65 -24.03
N PRO A 124 11.21 19.91 -25.25
CA PRO A 124 11.98 18.91 -25.98
C PRO A 124 13.25 18.49 -25.22
N ILE A 125 13.55 17.20 -25.24
CA ILE A 125 14.83 16.63 -24.82
C ILE A 125 15.73 16.56 -26.05
N THR A 126 16.83 17.33 -26.03
CA THR A 126 17.66 17.57 -27.22
C THR A 126 18.88 16.67 -27.33
N ASP A 127 19.24 15.99 -26.22
CA ASP A 127 20.45 15.16 -26.10
C ASP A 127 20.16 13.89 -25.26
N GLY A 128 21.18 13.06 -25.07
CA GLY A 128 21.11 11.83 -24.31
C GLY A 128 20.28 10.72 -24.96
N ILE A 129 19.96 9.70 -24.16
CA ILE A 129 19.24 8.50 -24.60
C ILE A 129 17.78 8.80 -24.94
N ASP A 130 17.19 9.80 -24.29
CA ASP A 130 15.79 10.22 -24.46
C ASP A 130 15.61 11.32 -25.51
N LYS A 131 16.64 11.60 -26.29
CA LYS A 131 16.58 12.56 -27.38
C LYS A 131 15.37 12.29 -28.31
N GLY A 132 14.59 13.33 -28.58
CA GLY A 132 13.35 13.22 -29.37
C GLY A 132 12.12 12.83 -28.56
N SER A 133 12.26 12.78 -27.24
CA SER A 133 11.15 12.79 -26.28
C SER A 133 11.01 14.19 -25.66
N TYR A 134 10.11 14.32 -24.72
CA TYR A 134 9.80 15.59 -24.06
C TYR A 134 9.76 15.40 -22.54
N ARG A 135 10.07 16.45 -21.81
CA ARG A 135 9.50 16.63 -20.47
C ARG A 135 8.07 17.08 -20.68
N VAL A 136 7.11 16.39 -20.05
CA VAL A 136 5.68 16.62 -20.28
C VAL A 136 5.00 17.07 -19.00
N SER A 137 4.18 18.12 -19.07
CA SER A 137 3.44 18.61 -17.91
C SER A 137 2.01 18.98 -18.25
N GLN A 138 1.13 18.78 -17.26
CA GLN A 138 -0.27 19.20 -17.28
C GLN A 138 -0.64 19.71 -15.90
N SER A 139 -1.31 20.86 -15.85
CA SER A 139 -1.89 21.37 -14.61
C SER A 139 -3.41 21.23 -14.57
N PHE A 140 -3.94 21.17 -13.36
CA PHE A 140 -5.35 21.00 -13.03
C PHE A 140 -5.77 22.08 -12.04
N ALA A 141 -6.85 22.78 -12.35
CA ALA A 141 -7.43 23.81 -11.50
C ALA A 141 -8.37 23.14 -10.48
N LEU A 142 -7.92 23.06 -9.23
CA LEU A 142 -8.72 22.56 -8.11
C LEU A 142 -9.29 23.74 -7.31
N GLU A 143 -10.44 23.54 -6.67
CA GLU A 143 -10.97 24.51 -5.72
C GLU A 143 -10.07 24.64 -4.49
N ALA A 144 -10.06 25.83 -3.88
CA ALA A 144 -9.12 26.12 -2.78
C ALA A 144 -9.30 25.20 -1.55
N ASP A 145 -10.54 24.77 -1.29
CA ASP A 145 -10.90 23.90 -0.17
C ASP A 145 -11.23 22.47 -0.59
N GLU A 146 -10.78 22.06 -1.77
CA GLU A 146 -10.95 20.71 -2.30
C GLU A 146 -9.83 19.78 -1.86
N PRO A 147 -10.04 18.86 -0.90
CA PRO A 147 -9.05 17.86 -0.53
C PRO A 147 -8.78 16.87 -1.65
N ILE A 148 -7.52 16.44 -1.75
CA ILE A 148 -7.10 15.32 -2.58
C ILE A 148 -6.39 14.26 -1.73
N TYR A 149 -6.46 13.02 -2.22
CA TYR A 149 -5.97 11.83 -1.53
C TYR A 149 -5.31 10.88 -2.53
N GLY A 150 -4.53 9.92 -2.03
CA GLY A 150 -3.90 8.92 -2.87
C GLY A 150 -2.43 9.22 -3.09
N LEU A 151 -1.98 9.37 -4.33
CA LEU A 151 -0.59 9.54 -4.79
C LEU A 151 0.35 8.38 -4.43
N GLY A 152 0.08 7.61 -3.40
CA GLY A 152 0.92 6.50 -2.97
C GLY A 152 1.13 6.42 -1.46
N MET A 153 2.27 5.85 -1.09
CA MET A 153 2.74 5.68 0.29
C MET A 153 3.75 6.78 0.59
N MET A 154 3.35 7.80 1.34
CA MET A 154 4.21 8.94 1.66
C MET A 154 4.39 9.11 3.17
N GLN A 155 5.61 9.40 3.62
CA GLN A 155 5.92 9.67 5.02
C GLN A 155 5.55 11.10 5.45
N SER A 156 4.57 11.72 4.80
CA SER A 156 4.13 13.09 5.11
C SER A 156 3.35 13.21 6.41
N GLY A 157 2.73 12.11 6.87
CA GLY A 157 1.83 12.12 8.02
C GLY A 157 0.48 12.82 7.78
N LYS A 158 0.18 13.20 6.53
CA LYS A 158 -1.05 13.89 6.14
C LYS A 158 -2.03 12.93 5.48
N MET A 159 -3.32 13.14 5.71
CA MET A 159 -4.37 12.48 4.97
C MET A 159 -4.74 13.29 3.72
N ASN A 160 -4.99 14.57 3.87
CA ASN A 160 -5.22 15.50 2.77
C ASN A 160 -3.89 15.96 2.18
N LEU A 161 -3.67 15.67 0.89
CA LEU A 161 -2.40 15.91 0.20
C LEU A 161 -2.33 17.25 -0.55
N ARG A 162 -3.21 18.20 -0.23
CA ARG A 162 -3.09 19.56 -0.79
C ARG A 162 -1.80 20.23 -0.31
N GLY A 163 -1.20 21.01 -1.21
CA GLY A 163 0.07 21.71 -0.97
C GLY A 163 1.31 20.82 -0.97
N GLU A 164 1.22 19.62 -1.54
CA GLU A 164 2.41 18.77 -1.73
C GLU A 164 3.28 19.24 -2.89
N HIS A 165 4.60 19.24 -2.67
CA HIS A 165 5.64 19.57 -3.64
C HIS A 165 6.70 18.47 -3.58
N ARG A 166 6.63 17.47 -4.47
CA ARG A 166 7.45 16.27 -4.39
C ARG A 166 7.87 15.71 -5.73
N LYS A 167 9.06 15.12 -5.78
CA LYS A 167 9.45 14.21 -6.85
C LYS A 167 8.89 12.82 -6.53
N MET A 168 7.94 12.38 -7.32
CA MET A 168 7.37 11.03 -7.24
C MET A 168 8.30 10.04 -7.94
N GLN A 169 9.10 9.35 -7.16
CA GLN A 169 10.02 8.30 -7.58
C GLN A 169 10.08 7.25 -6.49
N GLN A 170 9.96 5.99 -6.87
CA GLN A 170 9.99 4.87 -5.93
C GLN A 170 11.27 4.83 -5.12
N SER A 171 11.16 4.59 -3.82
CA SER A 171 12.26 4.47 -2.88
C SER A 171 11.92 3.51 -1.74
N ASN A 172 12.85 3.26 -0.82
CA ASN A 172 12.61 2.38 0.31
C ASN A 172 11.41 2.83 1.18
N LEU A 173 11.28 4.13 1.44
CA LEU A 173 10.29 4.66 2.39
C LEU A 173 9.05 5.28 1.72
N GLU A 174 9.11 5.59 0.45
CA GLU A 174 8.04 6.27 -0.27
C GLU A 174 7.82 5.67 -1.66
N ASP A 175 6.57 5.38 -1.96
CA ASP A 175 6.14 4.83 -3.24
C ASP A 175 4.97 5.60 -3.82
N PHE A 176 4.93 5.71 -5.14
CA PHE A 176 3.98 6.56 -5.82
C PHE A 176 3.21 5.81 -6.91
N ALA A 177 1.92 6.09 -7.02
CA ALA A 177 1.03 5.49 -8.00
C ALA A 177 0.68 6.39 -9.19
N HIS A 178 1.08 7.66 -9.19
CA HIS A 178 0.65 8.69 -10.13
C HIS A 178 -0.87 8.78 -10.27
N PHE A 179 -1.57 8.51 -9.18
CA PHE A 179 -3.03 8.52 -9.11
C PHE A 179 -3.48 9.28 -7.87
N PHE A 180 -4.39 10.22 -8.06
CA PHE A 180 -5.07 10.88 -6.95
C PHE A 180 -6.59 10.93 -7.16
N GLN A 181 -7.32 11.08 -6.08
CA GLN A 181 -8.76 11.29 -6.11
C GLN A 181 -9.16 12.49 -5.25
N SER A 182 -10.24 13.15 -5.69
CA SER A 182 -10.83 14.32 -5.04
C SER A 182 -12.03 13.92 -4.18
N ILE A 183 -12.26 14.66 -3.09
CA ILE A 183 -13.48 14.58 -2.29
C ILE A 183 -14.77 14.76 -3.12
N LYS A 184 -14.69 15.36 -4.31
CA LYS A 184 -15.80 15.51 -5.26
C LYS A 184 -16.18 14.20 -5.98
N GLY A 185 -15.49 13.09 -5.68
CA GLY A 185 -15.77 11.78 -6.24
C GLY A 185 -15.27 11.59 -7.68
N TYR A 186 -14.16 12.21 -8.03
CA TYR A 186 -13.41 11.91 -9.25
C TYR A 186 -11.95 11.57 -8.92
N GLY A 187 -11.29 10.89 -9.85
CA GLY A 187 -9.86 10.60 -9.78
C GLY A 187 -9.15 10.90 -11.09
N ILE A 188 -7.85 11.15 -11.00
CA ILE A 188 -6.94 11.32 -12.13
C ILE A 188 -5.86 10.26 -12.04
N TYR A 189 -5.74 9.44 -13.06
CA TYR A 189 -4.59 8.58 -13.29
C TYR A 189 -3.71 9.16 -14.39
N TRP A 190 -2.47 9.50 -14.04
CA TRP A 190 -1.45 10.02 -14.95
C TRP A 190 -0.61 8.88 -15.49
N ASP A 191 -0.84 8.50 -16.74
CA ASP A 191 -0.21 7.33 -17.37
C ASP A 191 1.17 7.65 -17.95
N ASN A 192 2.10 7.93 -17.05
CA ASN A 192 3.52 8.10 -17.34
C ASN A 192 4.34 7.39 -16.24
N TYR A 193 5.46 6.78 -16.62
CA TYR A 193 6.23 5.89 -15.73
C TYR A 193 7.58 6.48 -15.32
N SER A 194 7.95 7.65 -15.84
CA SER A 194 9.17 8.33 -15.43
C SER A 194 8.99 9.03 -14.08
N PRO A 195 10.09 9.36 -13.38
CA PRO A 195 9.99 10.24 -12.22
C PRO A 195 9.19 11.49 -12.56
N THR A 196 8.20 11.79 -11.71
CA THR A 196 7.22 12.83 -11.96
C THR A 196 7.19 13.80 -10.78
N GLN A 197 7.31 15.08 -11.06
CA GLN A 197 7.14 16.13 -10.06
C GLN A 197 5.65 16.40 -9.89
N ILE A 198 5.15 16.34 -8.65
CA ILE A 198 3.88 16.97 -8.28
C ILE A 198 4.15 18.31 -7.64
N ASP A 199 3.38 19.31 -8.00
CA ASP A 199 3.48 20.67 -7.50
C ASP A 199 2.08 21.27 -7.33
N ASP A 200 1.56 21.27 -6.09
CA ASP A 200 0.24 21.82 -5.76
C ASP A 200 0.38 23.24 -5.23
N GLY A 201 0.58 24.18 -6.15
CA GLY A 201 0.61 25.61 -5.89
C GLY A 201 -0.71 26.31 -6.23
N LYS A 202 -0.67 27.21 -7.21
CA LYS A 202 -1.88 27.88 -7.74
C LYS A 202 -2.79 26.89 -8.48
N GLU A 203 -2.20 25.99 -9.21
CA GLU A 203 -2.81 24.84 -9.86
C GLU A 203 -2.01 23.60 -9.44
N LEU A 204 -2.63 22.44 -9.43
CA LEU A 204 -1.92 21.18 -9.24
C LEU A 204 -1.28 20.76 -10.56
N THR A 205 0.03 20.68 -10.59
CA THR A 205 0.82 20.33 -11.79
C THR A 205 1.48 18.98 -11.61
N LEU A 206 1.38 18.13 -12.63
CA LEU A 206 2.18 16.92 -12.78
C LEU A 206 3.15 17.14 -13.94
N GLU A 207 4.45 16.98 -13.68
CA GLU A 207 5.51 17.09 -14.68
C GLU A 207 6.38 15.84 -14.66
N SER A 208 6.34 15.06 -15.73
CA SER A 208 7.16 13.88 -15.92
C SER A 208 8.45 14.20 -16.68
N GLN A 209 9.55 13.59 -16.24
CA GLN A 209 10.88 13.83 -16.82
C GLN A 209 10.99 13.39 -18.28
N VAL A 210 10.30 12.30 -18.67
CA VAL A 210 10.32 11.75 -20.02
C VAL A 210 8.92 11.31 -20.45
N GLY A 211 8.51 11.74 -21.63
CA GLY A 211 7.25 11.31 -22.26
C GLY A 211 7.20 11.70 -23.73
N LYS A 212 6.41 10.99 -24.52
CA LYS A 212 6.11 11.34 -25.92
C LYS A 212 4.75 12.01 -26.06
N GLN A 213 3.92 11.89 -25.04
CA GLN A 213 2.56 12.39 -24.99
C GLN A 213 2.19 12.74 -23.56
N ILE A 214 1.22 13.61 -23.37
CA ILE A 214 0.45 13.73 -22.16
C ILE A 214 -0.68 12.73 -22.25
N ASP A 215 -0.84 11.91 -21.23
CA ASP A 215 -1.78 10.80 -21.20
C ASP A 215 -2.33 10.62 -19.78
N TYR A 216 -3.62 10.82 -19.62
CA TYR A 216 -4.25 10.64 -18.34
C TYR A 216 -5.71 10.19 -18.46
N TYR A 217 -6.19 9.55 -17.40
CA TYR A 217 -7.58 9.10 -17.28
C TYR A 217 -8.30 9.94 -16.22
N PHE A 218 -9.46 10.46 -16.58
CA PHE A 218 -10.43 11.05 -15.66
C PHE A 218 -11.49 10.01 -15.32
N ILE A 219 -11.67 9.72 -14.03
CA ILE A 219 -12.58 8.70 -13.51
C ILE A 219 -13.63 9.38 -12.64
N TYR A 220 -14.89 9.38 -13.04
CA TYR A 220 -15.98 9.93 -12.25
C TYR A 220 -16.73 8.83 -11.50
N GLY A 221 -16.25 8.48 -10.30
CA GLY A 221 -16.85 7.44 -9.45
C GLY A 221 -18.02 7.91 -8.58
N GLN A 222 -18.26 9.23 -8.48
CA GLN A 222 -19.24 9.90 -7.60
C GLN A 222 -18.89 9.79 -6.10
N THR A 223 -18.22 8.74 -5.69
CA THR A 223 -17.71 8.46 -4.34
C THR A 223 -16.28 7.97 -4.44
N ALA A 224 -15.56 7.95 -3.32
CA ALA A 224 -14.21 7.40 -3.29
C ALA A 224 -14.19 5.90 -3.68
N ASP A 225 -15.16 5.11 -3.22
CA ASP A 225 -15.31 3.71 -3.64
C ASP A 225 -15.53 3.58 -5.15
N GLY A 226 -16.37 4.42 -5.72
CA GLY A 226 -16.62 4.43 -7.16
C GLY A 226 -15.39 4.81 -7.98
N VAL A 227 -14.55 5.72 -7.46
CA VAL A 227 -13.25 6.07 -8.09
C VAL A 227 -12.28 4.89 -8.02
N ILE A 228 -12.20 4.19 -6.89
CA ILE A 228 -11.40 2.97 -6.73
C ILE A 228 -11.87 1.88 -7.69
N ALA A 229 -13.19 1.64 -7.76
CA ALA A 229 -13.76 0.67 -8.70
C ALA A 229 -13.47 1.04 -10.16
N GLY A 230 -13.54 2.33 -10.53
CA GLY A 230 -13.18 2.80 -11.85
C GLY A 230 -11.71 2.60 -12.19
N MET A 231 -10.81 2.84 -11.22
CA MET A 231 -9.37 2.57 -11.41
C MET A 231 -9.09 1.07 -11.54
N ARG A 232 -9.74 0.21 -10.74
CA ARG A 232 -9.61 -1.25 -10.85
C ARG A 232 -10.24 -1.80 -12.15
N HIS A 233 -11.34 -1.19 -12.60
CA HIS A 233 -11.89 -1.50 -13.93
C HIS A 233 -10.87 -1.26 -15.04
N LEU A 234 -10.13 -0.15 -14.97
CA LEU A 234 -9.07 0.15 -15.94
C LEU A 234 -7.87 -0.79 -15.82
N SER A 235 -7.40 -1.05 -14.61
CA SER A 235 -6.08 -1.62 -14.35
C SER A 235 -6.08 -3.07 -13.82
N GLY A 236 -7.25 -3.66 -13.63
CA GLY A 236 -7.45 -5.02 -13.14
C GLY A 236 -7.96 -5.08 -11.70
N HIS A 237 -8.83 -6.06 -11.44
CA HIS A 237 -9.42 -6.30 -10.13
C HIS A 237 -8.46 -7.03 -9.19
N VAL A 238 -8.70 -6.92 -7.89
CA VAL A 238 -7.91 -7.56 -6.84
C VAL A 238 -8.26 -9.05 -6.76
N PRO A 239 -7.30 -9.98 -6.83
CA PRO A 239 -7.57 -11.39 -6.58
C PRO A 239 -7.77 -11.66 -5.09
N MET A 240 -8.44 -12.76 -4.75
CA MET A 240 -8.43 -13.24 -3.36
C MET A 240 -7.05 -13.81 -3.01
N LEU A 241 -6.51 -13.37 -1.88
CA LEU A 241 -5.31 -13.96 -1.29
C LEU A 241 -5.68 -15.24 -0.51
N PRO A 242 -4.71 -16.14 -0.22
CA PRO A 242 -4.94 -17.30 0.64
C PRO A 242 -5.43 -16.88 2.03
N LEU A 243 -6.29 -17.66 2.66
CA LEU A 243 -6.84 -17.37 4.00
C LEU A 243 -5.74 -17.18 5.05
N TRP A 244 -4.70 -18.00 5.02
CA TRP A 244 -3.60 -17.96 5.98
C TRP A 244 -2.84 -16.63 5.97
N THR A 245 -2.85 -15.88 4.85
CA THR A 245 -2.19 -14.57 4.74
C THR A 245 -2.82 -13.51 5.62
N TYR A 246 -4.06 -13.72 6.03
CA TYR A 246 -4.77 -12.85 6.97
C TYR A 246 -4.54 -13.21 8.44
N GLY A 247 -3.81 -14.28 8.74
CA GLY A 247 -3.35 -14.61 10.10
C GLY A 247 -2.18 -13.72 10.54
N PHE A 248 -1.48 -14.12 11.59
CA PHE A 248 -0.30 -13.44 12.09
C PHE A 248 0.96 -14.03 11.48
N HIS A 249 1.89 -13.15 11.10
CA HIS A 249 3.19 -13.50 10.52
C HIS A 249 4.31 -13.05 11.44
N GLN A 250 5.23 -13.97 11.77
CA GLN A 250 6.44 -13.68 12.50
C GLN A 250 7.63 -13.59 11.56
N SER A 251 8.37 -12.52 11.68
CA SER A 251 9.56 -12.23 10.87
C SER A 251 10.61 -11.53 11.71
N ARG A 252 11.82 -11.57 11.25
CA ARG A 252 12.96 -10.82 11.79
C ARG A 252 14.03 -10.66 10.72
N GLU A 253 14.69 -9.54 10.67
CA GLU A 253 16.01 -9.39 10.06
C GLU A 253 17.06 -9.74 11.13
N ARG A 254 17.61 -10.99 11.19
CA ARG A 254 17.16 -12.16 10.40
C ARG A 254 17.37 -13.43 11.22
N TYR A 255 16.75 -14.52 10.87
CA TYR A 255 17.10 -15.84 11.40
C TYR A 255 18.37 -16.31 10.71
N LYS A 256 19.43 -16.59 11.51
CA LYS A 256 20.77 -16.90 11.00
C LYS A 256 20.96 -18.36 10.65
N THR A 257 20.15 -19.24 11.23
CA THR A 257 20.21 -20.68 11.00
C THR A 257 18.81 -21.27 10.87
N GLN A 258 18.68 -22.41 10.19
CA GLN A 258 17.43 -23.16 10.12
C GLN A 258 16.91 -23.57 11.51
N ASN A 259 17.81 -23.86 12.47
CA ASN A 259 17.42 -24.21 13.83
C ASN A 259 16.82 -23.03 14.58
N GLU A 260 17.36 -21.81 14.39
CA GLU A 260 16.81 -20.59 14.99
C GLU A 260 15.39 -20.33 14.48
N LEU A 261 15.16 -20.46 13.18
CA LEU A 261 13.82 -20.33 12.59
C LEU A 261 12.86 -21.37 13.20
N LEU A 262 13.24 -22.65 13.22
CA LEU A 262 12.40 -23.72 13.77
C LEU A 262 12.10 -23.54 15.25
N GLN A 263 13.08 -23.06 16.04
CA GLN A 263 12.86 -22.76 17.46
C GLN A 263 11.72 -21.75 17.68
N VAL A 264 11.61 -20.73 16.82
CA VAL A 264 10.50 -19.76 16.90
C VAL A 264 9.17 -20.45 16.64
N VAL A 265 9.08 -21.26 15.59
CA VAL A 265 7.84 -21.98 15.24
C VAL A 265 7.40 -22.91 16.37
N HIS A 266 8.32 -23.73 16.87
CA HIS A 266 8.05 -24.63 18.01
C HIS A 266 7.63 -23.85 19.26
N LYS A 267 8.35 -22.76 19.58
CA LYS A 267 8.06 -21.97 20.77
C LYS A 267 6.68 -21.33 20.72
N TYR A 268 6.27 -20.84 19.57
CA TYR A 268 4.93 -20.26 19.42
C TYR A 268 3.83 -21.31 19.57
N ARG A 269 4.00 -22.50 19.01
CA ARG A 269 3.08 -23.62 19.22
C ARG A 269 3.02 -24.07 20.69
N GLU A 270 4.18 -24.18 21.37
CA GLU A 270 4.27 -24.51 22.80
C GLU A 270 3.51 -23.49 23.67
N LEU A 271 3.65 -22.20 23.37
CA LEU A 271 3.03 -21.12 24.13
C LEU A 271 1.56 -20.87 23.76
N GLY A 272 1.03 -21.57 22.77
CA GLY A 272 -0.33 -21.31 22.27
C GLY A 272 -0.49 -19.93 21.62
N VAL A 273 0.58 -19.37 21.05
CA VAL A 273 0.53 -18.15 20.26
C VAL A 273 0.10 -18.50 18.85
N PRO A 274 -1.07 -18.03 18.39
CA PRO A 274 -1.50 -18.30 17.03
C PRO A 274 -0.58 -17.60 16.02
N PHE A 275 -0.19 -18.31 14.95
CA PHE A 275 0.45 -17.69 13.79
C PHE A 275 0.36 -18.61 12.56
N ASP A 276 0.38 -18.01 11.38
CA ASP A 276 0.28 -18.70 10.10
C ASP A 276 1.58 -18.69 9.30
N GLY A 277 2.39 -17.64 9.41
CA GLY A 277 3.56 -17.48 8.55
C GLY A 277 4.86 -17.19 9.31
N ILE A 278 5.92 -17.91 8.95
CA ILE A 278 7.30 -17.56 9.31
C ILE A 278 8.03 -17.07 8.07
N ILE A 279 8.84 -16.02 8.22
CA ILE A 279 9.54 -15.42 7.07
C ILE A 279 11.04 -15.59 7.26
N GLN A 280 11.70 -16.27 6.31
CA GLN A 280 13.15 -16.36 6.22
C GLN A 280 13.70 -15.23 5.37
N ASP A 281 14.51 -14.39 5.97
CA ASP A 281 15.23 -13.30 5.31
C ASP A 281 16.54 -13.80 4.65
N TRP A 282 17.29 -12.89 4.08
CA TRP A 282 18.41 -13.08 3.16
C TRP A 282 19.52 -14.08 3.58
N GLN A 283 19.66 -14.45 4.84
CA GLN A 283 20.77 -15.26 5.35
C GLN A 283 20.99 -16.60 4.63
N TYR A 284 19.96 -17.17 4.01
CA TYR A 284 19.99 -18.50 3.41
C TYR A 284 20.91 -18.61 2.17
N TRP A 285 21.21 -17.50 1.48
CA TRP A 285 22.13 -17.52 0.34
C TRP A 285 23.61 -17.25 0.69
N GLY A 286 23.92 -16.93 1.93
CA GLY A 286 25.26 -16.89 2.51
C GLY A 286 25.97 -15.54 2.44
N SER A 287 26.22 -15.00 1.26
CA SER A 287 27.03 -13.77 1.09
C SER A 287 26.47 -12.84 0.04
N ASN A 288 26.98 -11.59 -0.02
CA ASN A 288 26.61 -10.65 -1.06
C ASN A 288 27.10 -11.03 -2.48
N TYR A 289 28.14 -11.86 -2.58
CA TYR A 289 28.56 -12.38 -3.89
C TYR A 289 27.57 -13.40 -4.46
N THR A 290 26.84 -14.10 -3.57
CA THR A 290 25.75 -15.00 -3.89
C THR A 290 24.38 -14.39 -3.60
N TRP A 291 24.31 -13.06 -3.54
CA TRP A 291 23.09 -12.32 -3.25
C TRP A 291 21.94 -12.81 -4.12
N ASN A 292 20.82 -13.10 -3.49
CA ASN A 292 19.60 -13.58 -4.14
C ASN A 292 19.84 -14.79 -5.07
N ALA A 293 20.66 -15.74 -4.63
CA ALA A 293 20.97 -16.92 -5.45
C ALA A 293 19.75 -17.79 -5.75
N MET A 294 18.63 -17.58 -5.02
CA MET A 294 17.42 -18.43 -5.06
C MET A 294 17.71 -19.91 -4.82
N GLU A 295 18.69 -20.14 -3.96
CA GLU A 295 19.16 -21.45 -3.49
C GLU A 295 19.63 -21.34 -2.03
N PHE A 296 19.42 -22.39 -1.24
CA PHE A 296 20.01 -22.51 0.08
C PHE A 296 21.49 -22.88 -0.06
N ILE A 297 22.37 -21.90 -0.04
CA ILE A 297 23.83 -22.07 -0.21
C ILE A 297 24.54 -22.00 1.15
N ASN A 298 23.96 -21.26 2.12
CA ASN A 298 24.53 -21.15 3.45
C ASN A 298 24.50 -22.52 4.16
N PRO A 299 25.65 -23.03 4.65
CA PRO A 299 25.71 -24.29 5.39
C PRO A 299 24.79 -24.37 6.63
N ASP A 300 24.45 -23.24 7.22
CA ASP A 300 23.53 -23.17 8.36
C ASP A 300 22.08 -23.52 8.00
N PHE A 301 21.81 -23.74 6.70
CA PHE A 301 20.53 -24.18 6.12
C PHE A 301 20.70 -25.47 5.32
N ASP A 302 21.62 -26.35 5.71
CA ASP A 302 21.98 -27.59 4.99
C ASP A 302 20.82 -28.60 4.89
N ARG A 303 19.81 -28.48 5.75
CA ARG A 303 18.60 -29.30 5.77
C ARG A 303 17.34 -28.49 5.47
N ALA A 304 17.43 -27.59 4.51
CA ALA A 304 16.34 -26.67 4.17
C ALA A 304 15.02 -27.37 3.85
N GLN A 305 15.05 -28.52 3.13
CA GLN A 305 13.81 -29.27 2.87
C GLN A 305 13.17 -29.77 4.17
N GLN A 306 13.94 -30.31 5.10
CA GLN A 306 13.41 -30.76 6.39
C GLN A 306 12.86 -29.60 7.21
N MET A 307 13.50 -28.43 7.14
CA MET A 307 13.00 -27.20 7.77
C MET A 307 11.63 -26.80 7.21
N ILE A 308 11.48 -26.79 5.89
CA ILE A 308 10.20 -26.44 5.22
C ILE A 308 9.12 -27.47 5.61
N ASP A 309 9.43 -28.75 5.53
CA ASP A 309 8.51 -29.83 5.89
C ASP A 309 8.05 -29.75 7.35
N GLU A 310 8.96 -29.38 8.26
CA GLU A 310 8.66 -29.23 9.68
C GLU A 310 7.78 -28.00 9.96
N VAL A 311 8.02 -26.88 9.27
CA VAL A 311 7.14 -25.69 9.33
C VAL A 311 5.71 -26.09 8.92
N HIS A 312 5.56 -26.78 7.79
CA HIS A 312 4.27 -27.26 7.32
C HIS A 312 3.60 -28.26 8.28
N ARG A 313 4.38 -29.20 8.82
CA ARG A 313 3.88 -30.17 9.81
C ARG A 313 3.30 -29.49 11.05
N LEU A 314 3.84 -28.35 11.41
CA LEU A 314 3.35 -27.52 12.52
C LEU A 314 2.18 -26.60 12.12
N GLY A 315 1.61 -26.75 10.93
CA GLY A 315 0.47 -25.95 10.46
C GLY A 315 0.84 -24.49 10.21
N ALA A 316 2.08 -24.20 9.82
CA ALA A 316 2.53 -22.88 9.44
C ALA A 316 3.01 -22.87 7.99
N HIS A 317 3.09 -21.68 7.39
CA HIS A 317 3.59 -21.43 6.05
C HIS A 317 4.95 -20.73 6.12
N ILE A 318 5.80 -20.94 5.11
CA ILE A 318 7.10 -20.31 5.02
C ILE A 318 7.18 -19.37 3.81
N SER A 319 7.48 -18.10 4.09
CA SER A 319 7.82 -17.12 3.06
C SER A 319 9.34 -16.91 3.06
N ILE A 320 9.92 -16.53 1.92
CA ILE A 320 11.36 -16.32 1.79
C ILE A 320 11.66 -15.01 1.08
N SER A 321 12.70 -14.31 1.54
CA SER A 321 13.22 -13.09 0.93
C SER A 321 13.83 -13.38 -0.43
N ILE A 322 13.40 -12.61 -1.43
CA ILE A 322 13.95 -12.55 -2.77
C ILE A 322 14.07 -11.10 -3.22
N TRP A 323 15.01 -10.82 -4.10
CA TRP A 323 15.33 -9.46 -4.51
C TRP A 323 15.23 -9.28 -6.03
N ALA A 324 15.15 -8.04 -6.48
CA ALA A 324 15.26 -7.68 -7.90
C ALA A 324 16.71 -7.50 -8.37
N SER A 325 17.67 -7.89 -7.54
CA SER A 325 19.11 -7.76 -7.81
C SER A 325 19.83 -9.06 -7.47
N PHE A 326 21.00 -9.26 -8.09
CA PHE A 326 21.74 -10.52 -8.01
C PHE A 326 23.22 -10.29 -7.78
N GLY A 327 23.83 -11.14 -6.94
CA GLY A 327 25.28 -11.18 -6.72
C GLY A 327 26.02 -11.90 -7.85
N PRO A 328 27.26 -11.48 -8.17
CA PRO A 328 27.99 -11.92 -9.37
C PRO A 328 28.35 -13.41 -9.38
N MET A 329 28.31 -14.11 -8.25
CA MET A 329 28.56 -15.54 -8.18
C MET A 329 27.29 -16.38 -8.26
N SER A 330 26.09 -15.76 -8.24
CA SER A 330 24.83 -16.48 -8.35
C SER A 330 24.58 -16.99 -9.78
N LYS A 331 23.83 -18.06 -9.92
CA LYS A 331 23.44 -18.60 -11.23
C LYS A 331 22.56 -17.67 -12.04
N PRO A 332 21.53 -17.02 -11.44
CA PRO A 332 20.71 -16.06 -12.17
C PRO A 332 21.53 -14.87 -12.69
N TYR A 333 22.47 -14.33 -11.91
CA TYR A 333 23.33 -13.26 -12.40
C TYR A 333 24.07 -13.64 -13.68
N ARG A 334 24.74 -14.80 -13.68
CA ARG A 334 25.54 -15.24 -14.83
C ARG A 334 24.71 -15.43 -16.09
N GLU A 335 23.48 -15.92 -15.93
CA GLU A 335 22.58 -16.12 -17.06
C GLU A 335 22.05 -14.78 -17.59
N LEU A 336 21.69 -13.85 -16.72
CA LEU A 336 21.22 -12.51 -17.10
C LEU A 336 22.35 -11.66 -17.71
N ASP A 337 23.55 -11.69 -17.11
CA ASP A 337 24.71 -10.93 -17.57
C ASP A 337 25.14 -11.40 -18.97
N ALA A 338 25.17 -12.70 -19.21
CA ALA A 338 25.49 -13.26 -20.54
C ALA A 338 24.55 -12.79 -21.65
N LYS A 339 23.37 -12.29 -21.30
CA LYS A 339 22.35 -11.76 -22.22
C LYS A 339 22.24 -10.23 -22.19
N GLY A 340 23.08 -9.54 -21.40
CA GLY A 340 23.01 -8.10 -21.23
C GLY A 340 21.72 -7.62 -20.54
N MET A 341 21.18 -8.41 -19.62
CA MET A 341 19.91 -8.14 -18.92
C MET A 341 20.10 -7.69 -17.47
N LEU A 342 21.26 -7.13 -17.16
CA LEU A 342 21.57 -6.50 -15.88
C LEU A 342 21.90 -5.02 -16.13
N PHE A 343 21.44 -4.15 -15.24
CA PHE A 343 21.90 -2.76 -15.20
C PHE A 343 23.39 -2.70 -14.80
N HIS A 344 24.09 -1.65 -15.21
CA HIS A 344 25.53 -1.55 -14.96
C HIS A 344 25.88 -0.92 -13.62
N PHE A 345 24.97 -0.14 -13.02
CA PHE A 345 25.18 0.40 -11.68
C PHE A 345 25.17 -0.71 -10.63
N SER A 346 25.95 -0.53 -9.58
CA SER A 346 25.91 -1.39 -8.40
C SER A 346 24.80 -0.95 -7.45
N THR A 347 24.19 -1.92 -6.79
CA THR A 347 23.16 -1.68 -5.79
C THR A 347 23.55 -2.25 -4.41
N TRP A 348 22.64 -2.18 -3.46
CA TRP A 348 22.78 -2.84 -2.17
C TRP A 348 22.92 -4.37 -2.34
N PRO A 349 23.76 -5.02 -1.52
CA PRO A 349 24.60 -4.46 -0.48
C PRO A 349 25.89 -3.88 -1.06
N GLN A 350 26.27 -2.70 -0.55
CA GLN A 350 27.58 -2.14 -0.85
C GLN A 350 28.65 -2.82 -0.02
N SER A 351 29.86 -2.87 -0.56
CA SER A 351 31.02 -3.21 0.25
C SER A 351 31.25 -2.07 1.23
N GLY A 352 31.48 -2.38 2.47
CA GLY A 352 31.68 -1.32 3.46
C GLY A 352 30.96 -1.58 4.76
N MET A 353 30.00 -2.43 4.78
CA MET A 353 29.37 -2.88 6.00
C MET A 353 30.20 -3.97 6.67
N SER A 354 30.47 -3.81 7.96
CA SER A 354 31.46 -4.63 8.67
C SER A 354 31.06 -6.08 8.88
N ALA A 355 29.80 -6.35 9.03
CA ALA A 355 29.30 -7.69 9.31
C ALA A 355 28.89 -8.41 8.02
N TRP A 356 28.30 -7.66 7.12
CA TRP A 356 27.81 -8.13 5.87
C TRP A 356 27.30 -6.91 5.08
N PRO A 357 27.81 -6.65 3.91
CA PRO A 357 28.74 -7.40 3.05
C PRO A 357 30.15 -7.49 3.62
N PRO A 358 30.95 -8.44 3.11
CA PRO A 358 32.18 -8.89 3.78
C PRO A 358 33.38 -7.93 3.69
N ARG A 359 33.35 -6.87 2.88
CA ARG A 359 34.55 -6.03 2.68
C ARG A 359 34.17 -4.59 2.39
N LYS A 360 34.88 -3.64 3.02
CA LYS A 360 34.70 -2.19 2.85
C LYS A 360 35.34 -1.60 1.59
N ASP A 361 36.32 -2.26 1.08
CA ASP A 361 37.16 -1.80 0.00
C ASP A 361 36.81 -2.39 -1.37
N TYR A 362 35.67 -3.10 -1.41
CA TYR A 362 35.22 -3.83 -2.59
C TYR A 362 33.76 -3.47 -2.94
N PRO A 363 33.46 -3.14 -4.19
CA PRO A 363 32.06 -3.14 -4.64
C PRO A 363 31.48 -4.54 -4.51
N SER A 364 30.22 -4.65 -4.10
CA SER A 364 29.54 -5.94 -3.99
C SER A 364 29.43 -6.64 -5.36
N GLY A 365 29.30 -5.87 -6.43
CA GLY A 365 29.01 -6.36 -7.76
C GLY A 365 27.55 -6.80 -7.93
N VAL A 366 26.70 -6.55 -6.94
CA VAL A 366 25.26 -6.84 -7.02
C VAL A 366 24.63 -5.88 -8.02
N ARG A 367 23.86 -6.42 -8.97
CA ARG A 367 23.20 -5.64 -10.02
C ARG A 367 21.73 -5.98 -10.13
N VAL A 368 20.94 -4.96 -10.43
CA VAL A 368 19.52 -5.07 -10.72
C VAL A 368 19.31 -5.72 -12.09
N TYR A 369 18.30 -6.56 -12.22
CA TYR A 369 17.94 -7.14 -13.52
C TYR A 369 16.93 -6.26 -14.28
N ASP A 370 16.98 -6.33 -15.60
CA ASP A 370 16.03 -5.64 -16.48
C ASP A 370 14.69 -6.37 -16.50
N CYS A 371 13.85 -6.11 -15.49
CA CYS A 371 12.52 -6.72 -15.37
C CYS A 371 11.53 -6.31 -16.47
N TYR A 372 11.86 -5.32 -17.29
CA TYR A 372 11.04 -4.92 -18.42
C TYR A 372 11.14 -5.94 -19.58
N SER A 373 12.24 -6.70 -19.64
CA SER A 373 12.39 -7.80 -20.58
C SER A 373 11.57 -9.02 -20.16
N PRO A 374 10.65 -9.52 -21.02
CA PRO A 374 9.95 -10.78 -20.76
C PRO A 374 10.92 -11.95 -20.51
N GLU A 375 12.00 -12.06 -21.35
CA GLU A 375 13.00 -13.11 -21.20
C GLU A 375 13.73 -13.03 -19.84
N ALA A 376 14.00 -11.82 -19.34
CA ALA A 376 14.61 -11.66 -18.01
C ALA A 376 13.67 -12.13 -16.90
N ARG A 377 12.36 -11.90 -17.02
CA ARG A 377 11.36 -12.43 -16.07
C ARG A 377 11.24 -13.97 -16.16
N ASP A 378 11.35 -14.55 -17.36
CA ASP A 378 11.39 -16.01 -17.56
C ASP A 378 12.62 -16.61 -16.85
N ILE A 379 13.80 -15.98 -16.96
CA ILE A 379 15.02 -16.40 -16.28
C ILE A 379 14.85 -16.27 -14.77
N TYR A 380 14.29 -15.17 -14.28
CA TYR A 380 14.01 -14.96 -12.87
C TYR A 380 13.14 -16.10 -12.31
N TRP A 381 11.99 -16.38 -12.95
CA TRP A 381 11.11 -17.48 -12.53
C TRP A 381 11.76 -18.86 -12.64
N LYS A 382 12.52 -19.12 -13.70
CA LYS A 382 13.27 -20.37 -13.86
C LYS A 382 14.08 -20.70 -12.61
N HIS A 383 14.76 -19.71 -12.03
CA HIS A 383 15.54 -19.91 -10.82
C HIS A 383 14.65 -19.98 -9.57
N LEU A 384 13.69 -19.09 -9.45
CA LEU A 384 12.76 -19.03 -8.32
C LEU A 384 11.90 -20.29 -8.19
N SER A 385 11.51 -20.90 -9.31
CA SER A 385 10.68 -22.11 -9.33
C SER A 385 11.30 -23.29 -8.58
N ARG A 386 12.61 -23.27 -8.30
CA ARG A 386 13.28 -24.29 -7.47
C ARG A 386 12.81 -24.19 -6.01
N LEU A 387 12.76 -22.98 -5.46
CA LEU A 387 12.24 -22.74 -4.11
C LEU A 387 10.75 -23.07 -4.03
N HIS A 388 9.99 -22.73 -5.06
CA HIS A 388 8.56 -23.10 -5.17
C HIS A 388 8.38 -24.62 -5.09
N LYS A 389 9.20 -25.40 -5.83
CA LYS A 389 9.16 -26.86 -5.83
C LYS A 389 9.58 -27.48 -4.50
N MET A 390 10.37 -26.79 -3.70
CA MET A 390 10.73 -27.21 -2.33
C MET A 390 9.59 -27.01 -1.33
N GLY A 391 8.53 -26.26 -1.71
CA GLY A 391 7.39 -26.01 -0.85
C GLY A 391 7.35 -24.60 -0.23
N ILE A 392 8.21 -23.68 -0.65
CA ILE A 392 8.06 -22.27 -0.25
C ILE A 392 6.69 -21.77 -0.67
N ASP A 393 5.95 -21.15 0.27
CA ASP A 393 4.55 -20.80 0.10
C ASP A 393 4.35 -19.39 -0.45
N ALA A 394 5.27 -18.48 -0.15
CA ALA A 394 5.13 -17.07 -0.53
C ALA A 394 6.49 -16.38 -0.72
N TRP A 395 6.45 -15.22 -1.36
CA TRP A 395 7.63 -14.46 -1.73
C TRP A 395 7.64 -13.13 -0.97
N TRP A 396 8.75 -12.84 -0.31
CA TRP A 396 9.04 -11.49 0.15
C TRP A 396 9.99 -10.83 -0.84
N MET A 397 9.40 -10.06 -1.78
CA MET A 397 10.13 -9.34 -2.82
C MET A 397 10.61 -8.00 -2.28
N ASP A 398 11.81 -8.02 -1.71
CA ASP A 398 12.46 -6.82 -1.19
C ASP A 398 13.14 -6.02 -2.31
N SER A 399 13.34 -4.71 -2.06
CA SER A 399 13.98 -3.77 -3.00
C SER A 399 13.41 -3.78 -4.42
N THR A 400 12.09 -3.83 -4.52
CA THR A 400 11.38 -3.71 -5.81
C THR A 400 11.22 -2.27 -6.28
N ASP A 401 11.69 -1.29 -5.50
CA ASP A 401 11.80 0.13 -5.86
C ASP A 401 12.87 0.47 -6.91
N PRO A 402 13.84 -0.29 -7.34
CA PRO A 402 15.08 -0.81 -6.82
C PRO A 402 16.04 0.31 -6.35
N ASP A 403 15.82 0.76 -5.15
CA ASP A 403 16.64 1.78 -4.51
C ASP A 403 18.00 1.22 -4.07
N HIS A 404 19.02 2.08 -4.04
CA HIS A 404 20.37 1.72 -3.59
C HIS A 404 21.08 2.92 -2.95
N LEU A 405 22.01 2.64 -2.04
CA LEU A 405 22.67 3.67 -1.23
C LEU A 405 23.57 4.63 -2.04
N ASP A 406 24.10 4.16 -3.16
CA ASP A 406 25.02 4.93 -4.04
C ASP A 406 24.29 5.57 -5.22
N TYR A 407 22.96 5.67 -5.15
CA TYR A 407 22.14 6.19 -6.23
C TYR A 407 22.68 7.52 -6.77
N GLN A 408 22.85 7.57 -8.08
CA GLN A 408 23.18 8.76 -8.82
C GLN A 408 22.08 9.07 -9.82
N GLU A 409 21.75 10.34 -10.01
CA GLU A 409 20.73 10.72 -11.00
C GLU A 409 21.07 10.24 -12.43
N SER A 410 22.38 10.06 -12.73
CA SER A 410 22.86 9.50 -14.01
C SER A 410 22.54 8.02 -14.20
N ASP A 411 22.27 7.26 -13.13
CA ASP A 411 21.92 5.84 -13.25
C ASP A 411 20.61 5.66 -14.01
N LEU A 412 19.73 6.66 -13.92
CA LEU A 412 18.47 6.68 -14.69
C LEU A 412 18.68 6.74 -16.21
N ASP A 413 19.85 7.16 -16.67
CA ASP A 413 20.17 7.26 -18.10
C ASP A 413 20.66 5.92 -18.69
N GLU A 414 20.68 4.85 -17.90
CA GLU A 414 21.00 3.52 -18.41
C GLU A 414 19.89 2.99 -19.34
N ARG A 415 20.31 2.12 -20.27
CA ARG A 415 19.40 1.45 -21.19
C ARG A 415 18.80 0.21 -20.57
N CYS A 416 17.50 0.05 -20.81
CA CYS A 416 16.77 -1.19 -20.55
C CYS A 416 16.03 -1.62 -21.82
N SER A 417 15.35 -2.76 -21.78
CA SER A 417 14.61 -3.29 -22.94
C SER A 417 13.48 -2.37 -23.44
N MET A 418 13.05 -1.39 -22.62
CA MET A 418 11.99 -0.45 -22.97
C MET A 418 12.49 0.98 -23.29
N GLY A 419 13.80 1.23 -23.35
CA GLY A 419 14.39 2.54 -23.61
C GLY A 419 15.35 2.98 -22.52
N SER A 420 15.24 4.21 -22.02
CA SER A 420 15.97 4.64 -20.84
C SER A 420 15.29 4.13 -19.57
N TRP A 421 16.05 3.80 -18.55
CA TRP A 421 15.49 3.48 -17.25
C TRP A 421 14.68 4.67 -16.69
N ARG A 422 15.14 5.91 -16.94
CA ARG A 422 14.42 7.14 -16.60
C ARG A 422 12.99 7.16 -17.10
N SER A 423 12.75 6.69 -18.31
CA SER A 423 11.41 6.69 -18.91
C SER A 423 10.43 5.69 -18.28
N VAL A 424 10.95 4.69 -17.53
CA VAL A 424 10.15 3.58 -16.99
C VAL A 424 10.42 3.28 -15.50
N ARG A 425 11.17 4.15 -14.81
CA ARG A 425 11.69 3.92 -13.45
C ARG A 425 10.58 3.51 -12.47
N ASN A 426 9.46 4.21 -12.47
CA ASN A 426 8.43 4.03 -11.45
C ASN A 426 7.57 2.78 -11.64
N ILE A 427 7.54 2.20 -12.84
CA ILE A 427 6.75 0.99 -13.09
C ILE A 427 7.53 -0.31 -12.80
N PHE A 428 8.76 -0.22 -12.35
CA PHE A 428 9.59 -1.38 -12.03
C PHE A 428 8.89 -2.39 -11.10
N PRO A 429 8.27 -1.97 -9.98
CA PRO A 429 7.60 -2.91 -9.07
C PRO A 429 6.46 -3.68 -9.76
N LEU A 430 5.65 -3.01 -10.58
CA LEU A 430 4.57 -3.67 -11.32
C LEU A 430 5.11 -4.78 -12.23
N MET A 431 6.25 -4.53 -12.90
CA MET A 431 6.84 -5.47 -13.86
C MET A 431 7.47 -6.69 -13.17
N THR A 432 8.22 -6.47 -12.09
CA THR A 432 8.89 -7.56 -11.38
C THR A 432 7.91 -8.41 -10.57
N VAL A 433 6.97 -7.79 -9.86
CA VAL A 433 5.91 -8.50 -9.11
C VAL A 433 4.99 -9.26 -10.05
N GLY A 434 4.57 -8.60 -11.15
CA GLY A 434 3.75 -9.24 -12.17
C GLY A 434 4.42 -10.45 -12.80
N GLY A 435 5.74 -10.37 -13.06
CA GLY A 435 6.50 -11.50 -13.58
C GLY A 435 6.45 -12.73 -12.68
N VAL A 436 6.53 -12.54 -11.35
CA VAL A 436 6.45 -13.66 -10.38
C VAL A 436 5.02 -14.21 -10.30
N ASP A 437 4.02 -13.33 -10.16
CA ASP A 437 2.61 -13.74 -10.04
C ASP A 437 2.13 -14.53 -11.27
N GLU A 438 2.38 -13.98 -12.46
CA GLU A 438 1.93 -14.59 -13.74
C GLU A 438 2.58 -15.97 -13.97
N HIS A 439 3.88 -16.11 -13.69
CA HIS A 439 4.56 -17.40 -13.84
C HIS A 439 4.09 -18.43 -12.81
N GLN A 440 3.89 -18.04 -11.55
CA GLN A 440 3.38 -18.98 -10.55
C GLN A 440 1.97 -19.46 -10.92
N ARG A 441 1.08 -18.54 -11.31
CA ARG A 441 -0.28 -18.90 -11.76
C ARG A 441 -0.28 -19.85 -12.96
N ALA A 442 0.69 -19.70 -13.84
CA ALA A 442 0.79 -20.54 -15.03
C ALA A 442 1.18 -22.00 -14.70
N VAL A 443 1.87 -22.24 -13.58
CA VAL A 443 2.40 -23.57 -13.22
C VAL A 443 1.70 -24.21 -12.02
N ASP A 444 0.99 -23.45 -11.21
CA ASP A 444 0.35 -23.94 -9.98
C ASP A 444 -1.10 -23.47 -9.89
N SER A 445 -2.02 -24.42 -10.01
CA SER A 445 -3.46 -24.19 -9.87
C SER A 445 -3.99 -24.39 -8.45
N GLN A 446 -3.15 -24.80 -7.51
CA GLN A 446 -3.54 -25.15 -6.14
C GLN A 446 -3.18 -24.09 -5.12
N LYS A 447 -2.19 -23.24 -5.43
CA LYS A 447 -1.73 -22.16 -4.54
C LYS A 447 -1.93 -20.79 -5.18
N ARG A 448 -2.66 -19.92 -4.52
CA ARG A 448 -2.74 -18.50 -4.88
C ARG A 448 -1.39 -17.85 -4.62
N PRO A 449 -0.80 -17.09 -5.55
CA PRO A 449 0.39 -16.32 -5.25
C PRO A 449 0.15 -15.39 -4.06
N PHE A 450 1.14 -15.31 -3.16
CA PHE A 450 1.21 -14.28 -2.16
C PHE A 450 2.61 -13.65 -2.18
N ILE A 451 2.65 -12.36 -2.47
CA ILE A 451 3.86 -11.59 -2.63
C ILE A 451 3.82 -10.41 -1.69
N LEU A 452 4.68 -10.43 -0.67
CA LEU A 452 4.98 -9.25 0.12
C LEU A 452 6.05 -8.45 -0.62
N THR A 453 5.78 -7.21 -0.98
CA THR A 453 6.69 -6.38 -1.78
C THR A 453 6.92 -5.01 -1.17
N ARG A 454 8.16 -4.48 -1.28
CA ARG A 454 8.50 -3.17 -0.70
C ARG A 454 7.89 -2.02 -1.48
N SER A 455 7.73 -2.16 -2.78
CA SER A 455 7.25 -1.08 -3.62
C SER A 455 6.05 -1.48 -4.46
N PHE A 456 5.34 -0.47 -4.95
CA PHE A 456 4.20 -0.68 -5.85
C PHE A 456 4.10 0.43 -6.90
N PHE A 457 3.33 0.15 -7.95
CA PHE A 457 2.83 1.15 -8.88
C PHE A 457 1.35 0.90 -9.17
N ALA A 458 0.68 1.88 -9.77
CA ALA A 458 -0.72 1.75 -10.17
C ALA A 458 -0.94 0.48 -11.00
N GLY A 459 -2.01 -0.25 -10.74
CA GLY A 459 -2.31 -1.53 -11.41
C GLY A 459 -1.75 -2.77 -10.72
N GLN A 460 -0.86 -2.64 -9.73
CA GLN A 460 -0.26 -3.81 -9.07
C GLN A 460 -1.26 -4.59 -8.22
N GLN A 461 -2.36 -3.98 -7.82
CA GLN A 461 -3.45 -4.66 -7.09
C GLN A 461 -4.03 -5.87 -7.83
N ARG A 462 -3.82 -5.99 -9.16
CA ARG A 462 -4.28 -7.14 -9.95
C ARG A 462 -3.49 -8.43 -9.70
N TYR A 463 -2.37 -8.32 -9.02
CA TYR A 463 -1.52 -9.44 -8.62
C TYR A 463 -1.76 -9.83 -7.16
N GLY A 464 -1.35 -11.03 -6.77
CA GLY A 464 -1.46 -11.51 -5.40
C GLY A 464 -0.42 -10.85 -4.49
N SER A 465 -0.45 -9.53 -4.35
CA SER A 465 0.56 -8.75 -3.64
C SER A 465 0.02 -7.95 -2.49
N ASN A 466 0.88 -7.72 -1.50
CA ASN A 466 0.71 -6.84 -0.36
C ASN A 466 1.98 -5.96 -0.23
N THR A 467 1.82 -4.67 -0.03
CA THR A 467 2.95 -3.73 0.07
C THR A 467 3.18 -3.34 1.53
N TRP A 468 4.43 -3.29 1.98
CA TRP A 468 4.75 -2.71 3.30
C TRP A 468 5.43 -1.35 3.17
N SER A 469 5.46 -0.60 4.25
CA SER A 469 5.88 0.81 4.29
C SER A 469 7.40 1.03 4.34
N GLY A 470 8.20 0.03 4.00
CA GLY A 470 9.66 0.12 4.00
C GLY A 470 10.30 0.06 5.39
N ASP A 471 11.59 0.39 5.45
CA ASP A 471 12.45 0.24 6.63
C ASP A 471 12.35 1.44 7.58
N VAL A 472 11.16 1.68 8.13
CA VAL A 472 10.90 2.83 9.01
C VAL A 472 11.55 2.67 10.38
N GLY A 473 12.03 3.75 10.97
CA GLY A 473 12.56 3.73 12.34
C GLY A 473 11.47 3.47 13.38
N SER A 474 11.82 2.78 14.45
CA SER A 474 10.93 2.55 15.60
C SER A 474 10.72 3.84 16.36
N SER A 475 9.62 4.53 16.13
CA SER A 475 9.26 5.77 16.82
C SER A 475 7.76 6.02 16.78
N TRP A 476 7.28 6.85 17.69
CA TRP A 476 5.90 7.31 17.67
C TRP A 476 5.62 8.19 16.45
N GLU A 477 6.59 8.96 15.99
CA GLU A 477 6.48 9.74 14.75
C GLU A 477 6.24 8.84 13.56
N SER A 478 7.03 7.77 13.42
CA SER A 478 6.83 6.78 12.36
C SER A 478 5.44 6.15 12.46
N LEU A 479 5.02 5.71 13.66
CA LEU A 479 3.70 5.10 13.84
C LEU A 479 2.56 6.05 13.45
N ARG A 480 2.66 7.34 13.80
CA ARG A 480 1.68 8.35 13.38
C ARG A 480 1.57 8.47 11.86
N LYS A 481 2.70 8.37 11.15
CA LYS A 481 2.75 8.45 9.69
C LYS A 481 2.18 7.21 8.99
N GLN A 482 2.23 6.04 9.65
CA GLN A 482 1.78 4.79 9.02
C GLN A 482 0.27 4.77 8.72
N VAL A 483 -0.54 5.39 9.56
CA VAL A 483 -2.00 5.38 9.36
C VAL A 483 -2.40 6.10 8.07
N PRO A 484 -2.09 7.40 7.88
CA PRO A 484 -2.45 8.09 6.64
C PRO A 484 -1.72 7.52 5.42
N LEU A 485 -0.52 6.99 5.56
CA LEU A 485 0.21 6.30 4.50
C LEU A 485 -0.57 5.08 3.98
N CYS A 486 -1.01 4.19 4.86
CA CYS A 486 -1.82 3.01 4.49
C CYS A 486 -3.16 3.42 3.87
N LEU A 487 -3.79 4.46 4.37
CA LEU A 487 -5.07 4.96 3.84
C LEU A 487 -4.91 5.57 2.45
N ASN A 488 -3.88 6.36 2.21
CA ASN A 488 -3.59 6.92 0.88
C ASN A 488 -3.20 5.83 -0.12
N HIS A 489 -2.49 4.79 0.32
CA HIS A 489 -2.22 3.60 -0.50
C HIS A 489 -3.52 2.91 -0.93
N THR A 490 -4.45 2.71 0.00
CA THR A 490 -5.78 2.15 -0.31
C THR A 490 -6.54 3.02 -1.30
N LEU A 491 -6.48 4.35 -1.14
CA LEU A 491 -7.11 5.31 -2.05
C LEU A 491 -6.46 5.37 -3.44
N CYS A 492 -5.28 4.74 -3.62
CA CYS A 492 -4.70 4.44 -4.93
C CYS A 492 -5.22 3.13 -5.55
N ALA A 493 -6.37 2.62 -5.09
CA ALA A 493 -7.01 1.39 -5.53
C ALA A 493 -6.27 0.09 -5.12
N ASN A 494 -5.23 0.18 -4.28
CA ASN A 494 -4.47 -0.96 -3.80
C ASN A 494 -4.82 -1.28 -2.33
N PRO A 495 -5.60 -2.34 -2.04
CA PRO A 495 -6.19 -2.56 -0.72
C PRO A 495 -5.28 -3.32 0.24
N ASN A 496 -4.20 -3.96 -0.24
CA ASN A 496 -3.36 -4.84 0.55
C ASN A 496 -2.09 -4.10 0.99
N VAL A 497 -2.03 -3.75 2.27
CA VAL A 497 -0.95 -2.97 2.86
C VAL A 497 -0.69 -3.39 4.30
N ASN A 498 0.56 -3.27 4.72
CA ASN A 498 0.95 -3.39 6.12
C ASN A 498 2.15 -2.51 6.45
N THR A 499 2.56 -2.54 7.69
CA THR A 499 3.78 -1.91 8.19
C THR A 499 4.58 -2.92 9.01
N ASP A 500 5.86 -2.68 9.21
CA ASP A 500 6.66 -3.45 10.15
C ASP A 500 6.21 -3.13 11.57
N ILE A 501 5.53 -4.09 12.22
CA ILE A 501 5.02 -3.89 13.57
C ILE A 501 6.19 -3.70 14.53
N GLY A 502 6.23 -2.52 15.14
CA GLY A 502 7.28 -2.08 16.03
C GLY A 502 8.36 -1.21 15.35
N GLY A 503 8.25 -0.98 14.05
CA GLY A 503 9.27 -0.32 13.23
C GLY A 503 10.43 -1.24 12.91
N PHE A 504 11.16 -0.97 11.82
CA PHE A 504 12.29 -1.82 11.39
C PHE A 504 13.53 -1.56 12.25
N PHE A 505 14.04 -0.31 12.31
CA PHE A 505 15.22 0.06 13.08
C PHE A 505 14.88 0.37 14.54
N ALA A 506 15.40 -0.39 15.50
CA ALA A 506 15.09 -0.22 16.91
C ALA A 506 16.32 -0.09 17.85
N ASN A 507 17.52 0.02 17.30
CA ASN A 507 18.75 0.05 18.09
C ASN A 507 18.79 1.18 19.13
N SER A 508 18.14 2.31 18.83
CA SER A 508 18.04 3.45 19.74
C SER A 508 17.36 3.13 21.09
N TYR A 509 16.66 2.00 21.19
CA TYR A 509 16.06 1.53 22.43
C TYR A 509 16.91 0.52 23.20
N ASN A 510 17.98 -0.03 22.58
CA ASN A 510 18.94 -0.90 23.23
C ASN A 510 19.87 -0.12 24.15
N ARG A 511 20.42 -0.78 25.16
CA ARG A 511 21.50 -0.22 26.00
C ARG A 511 22.84 -0.23 25.27
N ARG A 512 23.07 -1.28 24.51
CA ARG A 512 24.23 -1.45 23.65
C ARG A 512 23.75 -1.90 22.28
N SER A 513 24.55 -1.62 21.27
CA SER A 513 24.21 -1.99 19.91
C SER A 513 23.82 -3.46 19.80
N SER A 514 22.62 -3.70 19.33
CA SER A 514 22.06 -5.03 19.02
C SER A 514 22.09 -6.03 20.19
N ASP A 515 22.06 -5.56 21.46
CA ASP A 515 22.09 -6.42 22.64
C ASP A 515 20.71 -6.96 23.04
N ASN A 516 19.68 -6.63 22.27
CA ASN A 516 18.29 -7.04 22.48
C ASN A 516 17.67 -6.53 23.81
N SER A 517 18.33 -5.63 24.52
CA SER A 517 17.84 -5.11 25.80
C SER A 517 16.58 -4.24 25.67
N ALA A 518 16.29 -3.74 24.46
CA ALA A 518 15.08 -2.98 24.15
C ALA A 518 13.79 -3.77 24.43
N THR A 519 13.83 -5.11 24.38
CA THR A 519 12.66 -5.94 24.73
C THR A 519 12.18 -5.73 26.16
N GLN A 520 13.08 -5.21 27.03
CA GLN A 520 12.77 -4.86 28.43
C GLN A 520 12.66 -3.35 28.65
N ASN A 521 12.80 -2.53 27.59
CA ASN A 521 12.65 -1.08 27.66
C ASN A 521 11.17 -0.69 27.61
N PRO A 522 10.58 -0.08 28.65
CA PRO A 522 9.17 0.26 28.68
C PRO A 522 8.73 1.19 27.53
N GLN A 523 9.60 2.10 27.09
CA GLN A 523 9.29 2.98 25.96
C GLN A 523 9.11 2.19 24.66
N PHE A 524 9.96 1.18 24.41
CA PHE A 524 9.81 0.32 23.26
C PHE A 524 8.67 -0.68 23.43
N GLN A 525 8.48 -1.22 24.64
CA GLN A 525 7.37 -2.12 24.95
C GLN A 525 6.00 -1.46 24.67
N GLU A 526 5.80 -0.20 25.12
CA GLU A 526 4.55 0.52 24.83
C GLU A 526 4.38 0.75 23.32
N LEU A 527 5.40 1.27 22.65
CA LEU A 527 5.37 1.48 21.20
C LEU A 527 5.05 0.18 20.42
N TYR A 528 5.71 -0.92 20.79
CA TYR A 528 5.51 -2.20 20.14
C TYR A 528 4.10 -2.75 20.35
N VAL A 529 3.56 -2.66 21.56
CA VAL A 529 2.16 -3.05 21.87
C VAL A 529 1.18 -2.22 21.04
N ARG A 530 1.35 -0.88 20.99
CA ARG A 530 0.44 -0.01 20.23
C ARG A 530 0.54 -0.24 18.73
N TRP A 531 1.73 -0.54 18.24
CA TRP A 531 1.92 -0.90 16.82
C TRP A 531 1.32 -2.28 16.51
N MET A 532 1.39 -3.25 17.42
CA MET A 532 0.73 -4.55 17.30
C MET A 532 -0.80 -4.39 17.22
N GLN A 533 -1.36 -3.49 18.04
CA GLN A 533 -2.79 -3.17 18.03
C GLN A 533 -3.22 -2.48 16.73
N PHE A 534 -2.37 -1.65 16.13
CA PHE A 534 -2.58 -1.11 14.79
C PHE A 534 -2.49 -2.20 13.72
N GLY A 535 -1.45 -3.03 13.76
CA GLY A 535 -1.22 -4.12 12.81
C GLY A 535 -2.34 -5.18 12.81
N LEU A 536 -3.04 -5.36 13.94
CA LEU A 536 -4.24 -6.19 14.05
C LEU A 536 -5.30 -5.81 13.00
N PHE A 537 -5.42 -4.54 12.66
CA PHE A 537 -6.38 -3.99 11.70
C PHE A 537 -5.71 -3.51 10.39
N CYS A 538 -4.56 -4.11 10.03
CA CYS A 538 -4.01 -4.06 8.68
C CYS A 538 -4.40 -5.33 7.90
N PRO A 539 -4.49 -5.30 6.57
CA PRO A 539 -4.75 -6.51 5.78
C PRO A 539 -3.79 -7.65 6.09
N MET A 540 -2.49 -7.40 6.15
CA MET A 540 -1.48 -8.34 6.65
C MET A 540 -1.01 -7.91 8.04
N MET A 541 -0.96 -8.83 9.00
CA MET A 541 -0.44 -8.62 10.35
C MET A 541 0.94 -9.27 10.48
N ARG A 542 2.01 -8.48 10.28
CA ARG A 542 3.40 -8.97 10.30
C ARG A 542 4.24 -8.23 11.34
N SER A 543 4.81 -8.97 12.28
CA SER A 543 5.87 -8.45 13.14
C SER A 543 7.23 -8.63 12.45
N HIS A 544 7.99 -7.54 12.31
CA HIS A 544 9.30 -7.54 11.66
C HIS A 544 10.18 -6.40 12.18
N GLY A 545 11.48 -6.57 12.07
CA GLY A 545 12.48 -5.54 12.38
C GLY A 545 13.86 -6.13 12.61
N THR A 546 14.85 -5.24 12.67
CA THR A 546 16.24 -5.55 12.97
C THR A 546 16.64 -5.13 14.38
N GLU A 547 17.80 -5.57 14.87
CA GLU A 547 18.51 -5.14 16.09
C GLU A 547 17.82 -5.50 17.41
N VAL A 548 16.51 -5.74 17.40
CA VAL A 548 15.72 -6.14 18.57
C VAL A 548 14.77 -7.25 18.14
N TYR A 549 14.72 -8.34 18.88
CA TYR A 549 13.84 -9.46 18.60
C TYR A 549 12.36 -9.06 18.74
N ARG A 550 11.52 -9.56 17.84
CA ARG A 550 10.10 -9.25 17.78
C ARG A 550 9.18 -10.37 18.27
N GLU A 551 9.74 -11.53 18.63
CA GLU A 551 8.96 -12.64 19.16
C GLU A 551 8.40 -12.28 20.55
N LEU A 552 7.10 -12.55 20.74
CA LEU A 552 6.35 -12.12 21.93
C LEU A 552 7.00 -12.53 23.26
N TYR A 553 7.58 -13.71 23.31
CA TYR A 553 8.17 -14.29 24.54
C TYR A 553 9.46 -13.57 25.02
N TYR A 554 10.01 -12.65 24.27
CA TYR A 554 11.08 -11.76 24.73
C TYR A 554 10.57 -10.54 25.50
N TYR A 555 9.27 -10.24 25.40
CA TYR A 555 8.64 -9.08 26.03
C TYR A 555 7.96 -9.43 27.35
N GLY A 556 8.09 -10.66 27.82
CA GLY A 556 7.51 -11.12 29.07
C GLY A 556 7.05 -12.57 29.01
N LYS A 557 6.29 -12.96 30.01
CA LYS A 557 5.72 -14.29 30.20
C LYS A 557 4.20 -14.21 30.28
N PRO A 558 3.46 -15.31 30.09
CA PRO A 558 2.03 -15.35 30.36
C PRO A 558 1.70 -14.82 31.76
N GLY A 559 0.75 -13.89 31.85
CA GLY A 559 0.37 -13.15 33.04
C GLY A 559 1.10 -11.81 33.23
N GLU A 560 2.10 -11.48 32.41
CA GLU A 560 2.74 -10.17 32.42
C GLU A 560 2.07 -9.21 31.45
N PRO A 561 1.82 -7.92 31.82
CA PRO A 561 0.96 -7.02 31.06
C PRO A 561 1.34 -6.82 29.59
N VAL A 562 2.64 -6.73 29.28
CA VAL A 562 3.11 -6.49 27.92
C VAL A 562 2.92 -7.73 27.05
N TYR A 563 3.32 -8.91 27.55
CA TYR A 563 3.13 -10.18 26.87
C TYR A 563 1.63 -10.44 26.60
N ASP A 564 0.81 -10.27 27.62
CA ASP A 564 -0.63 -10.53 27.54
C ASP A 564 -1.31 -9.57 26.56
N ALA A 565 -0.89 -8.29 26.50
CA ALA A 565 -1.41 -7.33 25.53
C ALA A 565 -1.04 -7.69 24.08
N LEU A 566 0.20 -8.13 23.85
CA LEU A 566 0.65 -8.61 22.53
C LEU A 566 -0.13 -9.87 22.11
N LEU A 567 -0.21 -10.87 23.00
CA LEU A 567 -0.94 -12.11 22.74
C LEU A 567 -2.43 -11.84 22.49
N TYR A 568 -3.03 -10.93 23.24
CA TYR A 568 -4.44 -10.55 23.07
C TYR A 568 -4.71 -9.98 21.68
N ALA A 569 -3.85 -9.09 21.19
CA ALA A 569 -3.96 -8.55 19.84
C ALA A 569 -3.87 -9.65 18.77
N VAL A 570 -2.93 -10.60 18.92
CA VAL A 570 -2.81 -11.75 18.01
C VAL A 570 -4.07 -12.62 18.07
N LYS A 571 -4.55 -13.00 19.26
CA LYS A 571 -5.77 -13.83 19.39
C LYS A 571 -7.00 -13.13 18.82
N MET A 572 -7.13 -11.81 19.00
CA MET A 572 -8.23 -11.04 18.41
C MET A 572 -8.20 -11.10 16.87
N ARG A 573 -7.01 -11.13 16.24
CA ARG A 573 -6.88 -11.33 14.79
C ARG A 573 -7.57 -12.60 14.33
N TYR A 574 -7.38 -13.70 15.05
CA TYR A 574 -7.98 -15.00 14.71
C TYR A 574 -9.48 -15.02 14.97
N ARG A 575 -9.95 -14.35 16.02
CA ARG A 575 -11.40 -14.17 16.24
C ARG A 575 -12.07 -13.40 15.09
N LEU A 576 -11.37 -12.46 14.45
CA LEU A 576 -11.87 -11.66 13.36
C LEU A 576 -11.73 -12.33 11.98
N LEU A 577 -11.08 -13.48 11.84
CA LEU A 577 -10.83 -14.11 10.53
C LEU A 577 -12.10 -14.30 9.68
N PRO A 578 -13.28 -14.75 10.23
CA PRO A 578 -14.48 -14.86 9.42
C PRO A 578 -14.94 -13.52 8.83
N TYR A 579 -14.80 -12.44 9.61
CA TYR A 579 -15.07 -11.08 9.16
C TYR A 579 -14.05 -10.64 8.09
N ILE A 580 -12.77 -10.81 8.34
CA ILE A 580 -11.67 -10.38 7.46
C ILE A 580 -11.73 -11.12 6.12
N TYR A 581 -11.94 -12.45 6.14
CA TYR A 581 -11.99 -13.23 4.90
C TYR A 581 -13.24 -12.91 4.06
N SER A 582 -14.35 -12.59 4.73
CA SER A 582 -15.54 -12.09 4.03
C SER A 582 -15.31 -10.69 3.43
N LEU A 583 -14.52 -9.82 4.08
CA LEU A 583 -14.10 -8.56 3.49
C LEU A 583 -13.20 -8.79 2.28
N SER A 584 -12.26 -9.74 2.34
CA SER A 584 -11.41 -10.11 1.21
C SER A 584 -12.23 -10.46 -0.04
N ARG A 585 -13.31 -11.21 0.14
CA ARG A 585 -14.26 -11.49 -0.95
C ARG A 585 -14.89 -10.22 -1.50
N ARG A 586 -15.30 -9.28 -0.64
CA ARG A 586 -15.86 -8.00 -1.07
C ARG A 586 -14.84 -7.14 -1.82
N VAL A 587 -13.60 -7.13 -1.36
CA VAL A 587 -12.49 -6.43 -2.04
C VAL A 587 -12.28 -6.98 -3.45
N SER A 588 -12.31 -8.31 -3.60
CA SER A 588 -12.14 -8.97 -4.89
C SER A 588 -13.33 -8.83 -5.83
N GLN A 589 -14.57 -8.88 -5.32
CA GLN A 589 -15.79 -8.95 -6.12
C GLN A 589 -16.49 -7.61 -6.30
N ASN A 590 -16.37 -6.72 -5.32
CA ASN A 590 -17.13 -5.48 -5.26
C ASN A 590 -16.22 -4.24 -5.24
N ASP A 591 -14.91 -4.43 -5.46
CA ASP A 591 -13.90 -3.39 -5.42
C ASP A 591 -13.86 -2.60 -4.08
N ASP A 592 -14.26 -3.27 -2.99
CA ASP A 592 -14.25 -2.72 -1.64
C ASP A 592 -12.82 -2.55 -1.09
N SER A 593 -12.67 -2.06 0.14
CA SER A 593 -11.39 -1.84 0.80
C SER A 593 -11.41 -2.36 2.24
N PHE A 594 -10.27 -2.90 2.71
CA PHE A 594 -10.11 -3.30 4.11
C PHE A 594 -9.98 -2.08 5.03
N MET A 595 -8.96 -1.26 4.80
CA MET A 595 -8.71 -0.01 5.52
C MET A 595 -9.38 1.12 4.74
N ARG A 596 -10.36 1.75 5.35
CA ARG A 596 -11.19 2.78 4.71
C ARG A 596 -10.94 4.11 5.40
N ALA A 597 -10.38 5.06 4.68
CA ALA A 597 -10.30 6.44 5.15
C ALA A 597 -11.71 6.95 5.48
N LEU A 598 -11.82 7.71 6.55
CA LEU A 598 -13.16 8.16 7.01
C LEU A 598 -13.94 8.95 5.96
N ILE A 599 -13.24 9.59 5.02
CA ILE A 599 -13.85 10.31 3.90
C ILE A 599 -14.63 9.40 2.94
N MET A 600 -14.33 8.09 2.92
CA MET A 600 -15.02 7.14 2.04
C MET A 600 -16.47 6.91 2.50
N ASP A 601 -16.71 6.89 3.82
CA ASP A 601 -18.02 6.66 4.43
C ASP A 601 -18.70 7.96 4.90
N PHE A 602 -17.92 9.01 5.20
CA PHE A 602 -18.40 10.26 5.78
C PHE A 602 -17.90 11.51 5.02
N PRO A 603 -18.05 11.60 3.68
CA PRO A 603 -17.47 12.68 2.88
C PRO A 603 -18.01 14.07 3.21
N ASN A 604 -19.19 14.15 3.82
CA ASN A 604 -19.84 15.42 4.21
C ASN A 604 -19.42 15.93 5.60
N ASP A 605 -18.69 15.12 6.37
CA ASP A 605 -18.16 15.52 7.67
C ASP A 605 -16.75 16.12 7.51
N LYS A 606 -16.65 17.45 7.52
CA LYS A 606 -15.37 18.13 7.33
C LYS A 606 -14.32 17.79 8.41
N ASN A 607 -14.71 17.28 9.57
CA ASN A 607 -13.77 16.88 10.64
C ASN A 607 -12.96 15.63 10.25
N VAL A 608 -13.40 14.87 9.24
CA VAL A 608 -12.68 13.67 8.79
C VAL A 608 -11.81 13.91 7.55
N TRP A 609 -11.89 15.08 6.90
CA TRP A 609 -11.19 15.36 5.64
C TRP A 609 -9.67 15.24 5.74
N ASP A 610 -9.10 15.55 6.90
CA ASP A 610 -7.66 15.39 7.18
C ASP A 610 -7.42 14.51 8.43
N ASN A 611 -8.33 13.58 8.73
CA ASN A 611 -8.16 12.67 9.86
C ASN A 611 -7.36 11.43 9.44
N GLY A 612 -6.04 11.51 9.56
CA GLY A 612 -5.11 10.40 9.39
C GLY A 612 -4.85 9.59 10.66
N ARG A 613 -5.65 9.74 11.72
CA ARG A 613 -5.44 9.05 13.00
C ARG A 613 -6.42 7.90 13.25
N GLN A 614 -7.46 7.81 12.46
CA GLN A 614 -8.57 6.86 12.59
C GLN A 614 -9.05 6.42 11.22
N TYR A 615 -9.62 5.23 11.14
CA TYR A 615 -10.18 4.68 9.90
C TYR A 615 -11.23 3.62 10.20
N LEU A 616 -12.02 3.26 9.20
CA LEU A 616 -12.84 2.06 9.27
C LEU A 616 -12.07 0.84 8.78
N PHE A 617 -12.20 -0.29 9.48
CA PHE A 617 -11.81 -1.60 9.00
C PHE A 617 -13.04 -2.36 8.50
N GLY A 618 -13.17 -2.48 7.19
CA GLY A 618 -14.45 -2.73 6.54
C GLY A 618 -15.43 -1.58 6.80
N HIS A 619 -16.73 -1.87 6.83
CA HIS A 619 -17.77 -0.86 7.04
C HIS A 619 -18.26 -0.75 8.49
N SER A 620 -17.80 -1.64 9.37
CA SER A 620 -18.37 -1.80 10.70
C SER A 620 -17.48 -1.34 11.84
N LEU A 621 -16.15 -1.45 11.71
CA LEU A 621 -15.22 -1.23 12.81
C LEU A 621 -14.49 0.12 12.64
N LEU A 622 -14.74 1.08 13.53
CA LEU A 622 -13.95 2.31 13.64
C LEU A 622 -12.73 2.04 14.51
N VAL A 623 -11.58 1.96 13.89
CA VAL A 623 -10.30 1.72 14.53
C VAL A 623 -9.67 3.06 14.91
N CYS A 624 -9.32 3.17 16.18
CA CYS A 624 -8.71 4.38 16.75
C CYS A 624 -7.37 4.01 17.38
N PRO A 625 -6.29 3.82 16.59
CA PRO A 625 -5.00 3.46 17.14
C PRO A 625 -4.52 4.50 18.15
N VAL A 626 -3.89 4.05 19.23
CA VAL A 626 -3.18 4.95 20.14
C VAL A 626 -1.84 5.28 19.52
N LEU A 627 -1.68 6.51 19.11
CA LEU A 627 -0.54 7.02 18.34
C LEU A 627 0.40 7.93 19.15
N ASP A 628 0.18 7.99 20.44
CA ASP A 628 0.98 8.78 21.37
C ASP A 628 1.23 7.94 22.64
N PRO A 629 2.38 8.10 23.31
CA PRO A 629 2.65 7.35 24.53
C PRO A 629 1.71 7.78 25.66
N LEU A 630 1.14 6.82 26.37
CA LEU A 630 0.24 7.05 27.51
C LEU A 630 0.88 6.67 28.86
N TYR A 631 1.83 5.75 28.84
CA TYR A 631 2.49 5.21 30.02
C TYR A 631 3.94 5.66 30.15
N THR A 632 4.58 5.96 29.02
CA THR A 632 5.99 6.35 28.97
C THR A 632 6.14 7.73 28.37
N GLN A 633 7.35 8.27 28.38
CA GLN A 633 7.68 9.50 27.64
C GLN A 633 8.06 9.14 26.21
N GLU A 634 7.68 9.99 25.27
CA GLU A 634 8.09 9.84 23.88
C GLU A 634 9.61 9.95 23.75
N LYS A 635 10.23 8.95 23.12
CA LYS A 635 11.62 9.03 22.69
C LYS A 635 11.66 9.56 21.27
N ILE A 636 12.38 10.66 21.06
CA ILE A 636 12.61 11.21 19.74
C ILE A 636 13.71 10.42 19.04
N VAL A 637 13.38 9.81 17.94
CA VAL A 637 14.28 8.99 17.10
C VAL A 637 14.28 9.57 15.70
N LYS A 638 15.45 9.69 15.09
CA LYS A 638 15.53 9.99 13.67
C LYS A 638 14.93 8.82 12.85
N THR A 639 14.11 9.13 11.89
CA THR A 639 13.31 8.16 11.14
C THR A 639 13.58 8.14 9.65
N ASP A 640 14.54 8.94 9.18
CA ASP A 640 14.95 8.94 7.78
C ASP A 640 15.78 7.70 7.44
N GLU A 641 15.72 7.29 6.20
CA GLU A 641 16.40 6.10 5.67
C GLU A 641 17.90 6.10 5.95
N ASN A 642 18.56 7.24 5.77
CA ASN A 642 20.02 7.35 5.93
C ASN A 642 20.46 7.25 7.39
N SER A 643 19.59 7.53 8.35
CA SER A 643 19.91 7.46 9.78
C SER A 643 19.58 6.11 10.41
N GLY A 644 18.87 5.23 9.70
CA GLY A 644 18.38 3.96 10.24
C GLY A 644 19.51 3.07 10.77
N TRP A 645 20.49 2.78 9.96
CA TRP A 645 21.63 1.94 10.31
C TRP A 645 22.65 2.60 11.26
N ASP A 646 22.60 3.91 11.38
CA ASP A 646 23.49 4.71 12.23
C ASP A 646 22.86 5.08 13.57
N GLN A 647 21.73 4.50 13.92
CA GLN A 647 21.07 4.76 15.21
C GLN A 647 21.98 4.39 16.37
N LYS A 648 22.19 5.35 17.27
CA LYS A 648 22.97 5.15 18.50
C LYS A 648 22.14 4.38 19.53
N ASP A 649 22.81 3.50 20.24
CA ASP A 649 22.25 2.81 21.39
C ASP A 649 21.89 3.81 22.53
N ASN A 650 21.15 3.32 23.51
CA ASN A 650 20.70 4.12 24.63
C ASN A 650 21.53 3.85 25.87
N SER A 651 22.78 4.34 25.88
CA SER A 651 23.71 4.15 27.00
C SER A 651 23.32 4.90 28.28
N GLU A 652 22.26 5.74 28.28
CA GLU A 652 21.81 6.49 29.44
C GLU A 652 21.25 5.62 30.57
N TYR A 653 20.74 4.42 30.26
CA TYR A 653 20.09 3.51 31.21
C TYR A 653 21.03 2.38 31.71
N THR A 654 22.23 2.73 32.15
CA THR A 654 23.21 1.75 32.67
C THR A 654 22.73 1.03 33.94
N ASN A 655 21.83 1.63 34.72
CA ASN A 655 21.34 1.12 36.00
C ASN A 655 19.96 0.43 35.94
N GLY A 656 19.46 0.10 34.77
CA GLY A 656 18.16 -0.54 34.59
C GLY A 656 17.11 0.40 33.97
N TRP A 657 16.01 -0.18 33.55
CA TRP A 657 14.89 0.55 32.95
C TRP A 657 13.98 1.16 34.02
N PRO A 658 13.34 2.32 33.76
CA PRO A 658 12.35 2.88 34.68
C PRO A 658 11.18 1.89 34.84
N LYS A 659 10.65 1.80 36.06
CA LYS A 659 9.46 1.00 36.30
C LYS A 659 8.22 1.75 35.83
N VAL A 660 7.34 1.04 35.13
CA VAL A 660 6.06 1.55 34.64
C VAL A 660 4.93 0.74 35.28
N ASP A 661 3.92 1.44 35.79
CA ASP A 661 2.69 0.80 36.25
C ASP A 661 1.71 0.71 35.07
N TRP A 662 1.70 -0.43 34.41
CA TRP A 662 0.81 -0.75 33.28
C TRP A 662 -0.67 -0.89 33.67
N SER A 663 -1.00 -0.96 34.96
CA SER A 663 -2.38 -1.07 35.46
C SER A 663 -3.11 0.27 35.54
N ASN A 664 -2.39 1.38 35.45
CA ASN A 664 -2.97 2.72 35.49
C ASN A 664 -4.01 2.89 34.36
N LYS A 665 -5.18 3.41 34.71
CA LYS A 665 -6.19 3.77 33.74
C LYS A 665 -5.69 4.91 32.85
N ARG A 666 -5.78 4.74 31.55
CA ARG A 666 -5.40 5.72 30.53
C ARG A 666 -6.59 5.97 29.61
N GLN A 667 -6.69 7.20 29.16
CA GLN A 667 -7.71 7.62 28.20
C GLN A 667 -7.05 8.26 26.98
N TYR A 668 -7.70 8.15 25.85
CA TYR A 668 -7.28 8.68 24.57
C TYR A 668 -8.44 9.39 23.88
N GLU A 669 -8.20 10.59 23.35
CA GLU A 669 -9.26 11.33 22.65
C GLU A 669 -9.44 10.79 21.24
N VAL A 670 -10.68 10.48 20.86
CA VAL A 670 -11.08 10.00 19.55
C VAL A 670 -12.26 10.80 19.03
N TYR A 671 -12.39 10.86 17.71
CA TYR A 671 -13.53 11.46 17.03
C TYR A 671 -14.48 10.37 16.55
N LEU A 672 -15.75 10.48 16.88
CA LEU A 672 -16.80 9.62 16.36
C LEU A 672 -17.46 10.34 15.17
N PRO A 673 -17.30 9.85 13.91
CA PRO A 673 -17.83 10.52 12.73
C PRO A 673 -19.34 10.77 12.79
N ALA A 674 -19.76 11.92 12.28
CA ALA A 674 -21.17 12.28 12.17
C ALA A 674 -21.89 11.41 11.14
N GLY A 675 -23.21 11.19 11.33
CA GLY A 675 -24.02 10.41 10.40
C GLY A 675 -24.20 8.94 10.79
N ALA A 676 -23.60 8.50 11.90
CA ALA A 676 -23.81 7.20 12.51
C ALA A 676 -23.77 7.29 14.03
N ASP A 677 -24.43 6.37 14.70
CA ASP A 677 -24.18 6.08 16.12
C ASP A 677 -23.13 4.97 16.22
N TRP A 678 -22.46 4.92 17.37
CA TRP A 678 -21.33 4.03 17.62
C TRP A 678 -21.52 3.26 18.92
N TYR A 679 -21.00 2.06 18.96
CA TYR A 679 -20.90 1.27 20.18
C TYR A 679 -19.41 1.08 20.51
N ASP A 680 -19.02 1.43 21.73
CA ASP A 680 -17.70 1.03 22.22
C ASP A 680 -17.64 -0.51 22.26
N PHE A 681 -16.66 -1.07 21.56
CA PHE A 681 -16.51 -2.53 21.41
C PHE A 681 -16.24 -3.25 22.74
N TRP A 682 -15.63 -2.54 23.70
CA TRP A 682 -15.19 -3.12 24.97
C TRP A 682 -16.24 -3.01 26.08
N SER A 683 -16.90 -1.88 26.16
CA SER A 683 -17.91 -1.60 27.19
C SER A 683 -19.36 -1.82 26.75
N ASN A 684 -19.58 -1.89 25.44
CA ASN A 684 -20.92 -1.90 24.82
C ASN A 684 -21.71 -0.59 24.99
N GLU A 685 -21.06 0.48 25.43
CA GLU A 685 -21.71 1.78 25.55
C GLU A 685 -22.08 2.34 24.18
N LYS A 686 -23.30 2.84 24.06
CA LYS A 686 -23.77 3.50 22.84
C LYS A 686 -23.49 5.00 22.91
N LEU A 687 -22.82 5.52 21.87
CA LEU A 687 -22.45 6.92 21.73
C LEU A 687 -22.96 7.49 20.39
N GLN A 688 -23.36 8.74 20.42
CA GLN A 688 -23.77 9.45 19.20
C GLN A 688 -22.53 9.90 18.42
N GLY A 689 -22.61 9.87 17.08
CA GLY A 689 -21.57 10.45 16.23
C GLY A 689 -21.56 11.98 16.22
N GLY A 690 -20.55 12.55 15.57
CA GLY A 690 -20.33 13.99 15.45
C GLY A 690 -19.66 14.63 16.67
N GLN A 691 -18.95 13.86 17.50
CA GLN A 691 -18.32 14.37 18.73
C GLN A 691 -16.95 13.74 19.00
N ARG A 692 -16.16 14.43 19.83
CA ARG A 692 -14.95 13.88 20.43
C ARG A 692 -15.26 13.29 21.79
N VAL A 693 -14.68 12.13 22.07
CA VAL A 693 -14.84 11.43 23.35
C VAL A 693 -13.49 11.01 23.89
N LYS A 694 -13.39 10.93 25.23
CA LYS A 694 -12.25 10.33 25.92
C LYS A 694 -12.55 8.85 26.11
N ALA A 695 -11.95 8.02 25.27
CA ALA A 695 -12.09 6.58 25.31
C ALA A 695 -11.06 5.96 26.26
N ASP A 696 -11.43 4.87 26.93
CA ASP A 696 -10.48 4.08 27.70
C ASP A 696 -9.45 3.44 26.78
N ALA A 697 -8.18 3.57 27.12
CA ALA A 697 -7.06 3.07 26.32
C ALA A 697 -6.01 2.36 27.22
N PRO A 698 -6.39 1.28 27.92
CA PRO A 698 -5.45 0.49 28.70
C PRO A 698 -4.36 -0.10 27.80
N LEU A 699 -3.30 -0.66 28.38
CA LEU A 699 -2.26 -1.30 27.59
C LEU A 699 -2.82 -2.47 26.72
N ALA A 700 -3.83 -3.18 27.24
CA ALA A 700 -4.40 -4.36 26.62
C ALA A 700 -5.03 -4.11 25.25
N HIS A 701 -5.60 -2.94 25.00
CA HIS A 701 -6.26 -2.62 23.74
C HIS A 701 -6.31 -1.12 23.44
N SER A 702 -6.41 -0.79 22.16
CA SER A 702 -6.76 0.57 21.69
C SER A 702 -8.28 0.76 21.65
N PRO A 703 -8.78 2.00 21.64
CA PRO A 703 -10.20 2.27 21.43
C PRO A 703 -10.68 1.70 20.09
N LEU A 704 -11.83 1.04 20.13
CA LEU A 704 -12.47 0.42 18.98
C LEU A 704 -13.97 0.62 19.10
N TYR A 705 -14.60 1.07 18.03
CA TYR A 705 -16.05 1.27 17.99
C TYR A 705 -16.69 0.48 16.87
N VAL A 706 -17.91 0.08 17.09
CA VAL A 706 -18.73 -0.60 16.08
C VAL A 706 -19.86 0.32 15.65
N ARG A 707 -20.01 0.48 14.33
CA ARG A 707 -21.10 1.27 13.76
C ARG A 707 -22.45 0.63 14.10
N ALA A 708 -23.40 1.43 14.57
CA ALA A 708 -24.78 0.97 14.78
C ALA A 708 -25.37 0.43 13.47
N GLY A 709 -26.07 -0.69 13.54
CA GLY A 709 -26.51 -1.42 12.36
C GLY A 709 -25.40 -2.27 11.76
N SER A 710 -24.68 -3.04 12.57
CA SER A 710 -23.63 -3.97 12.11
C SER A 710 -23.90 -5.40 12.56
N ILE A 711 -23.42 -6.36 11.78
CA ILE A 711 -23.34 -7.78 12.12
C ILE A 711 -21.86 -8.17 12.00
N LEU A 712 -21.26 -8.61 13.11
CA LEU A 712 -19.88 -9.08 13.15
C LEU A 712 -19.83 -10.59 13.38
N PRO A 713 -19.41 -11.40 12.41
CA PRO A 713 -19.09 -12.79 12.63
C PRO A 713 -17.71 -12.91 13.29
N LEU A 714 -17.65 -13.59 14.41
CA LEU A 714 -16.45 -13.81 15.20
C LEU A 714 -16.25 -15.29 15.46
N GLU A 715 -15.04 -15.79 15.27
CA GLU A 715 -14.67 -17.14 15.69
C GLU A 715 -14.57 -17.19 17.22
N GLU A 716 -15.18 -18.18 17.86
CA GLU A 716 -15.13 -18.36 19.31
C GLU A 716 -14.13 -19.42 19.77
N SER A 717 -13.65 -20.26 18.86
CA SER A 717 -12.65 -21.27 19.18
C SER A 717 -11.26 -20.68 19.21
N ASP A 718 -10.43 -21.11 20.16
CA ASP A 718 -8.99 -20.84 20.10
C ASP A 718 -8.39 -21.58 18.91
N LEU A 719 -7.78 -20.85 18.00
CA LEU A 719 -7.05 -21.34 16.82
C LEU A 719 -5.56 -21.17 17.02
N GLN A 720 -4.76 -22.13 16.52
CA GLN A 720 -3.31 -22.01 16.40
C GLN A 720 -2.87 -21.48 15.04
N TYR A 721 -3.70 -21.67 14.01
CA TYR A 721 -3.52 -21.15 12.65
C TYR A 721 -4.88 -21.09 11.93
N ALA A 722 -4.97 -20.34 10.86
CA ALA A 722 -6.24 -19.96 10.21
C ALA A 722 -7.07 -21.17 9.74
N ASN A 723 -6.42 -22.21 9.22
CA ASN A 723 -7.05 -23.42 8.68
C ASN A 723 -7.03 -24.61 9.65
N GLU A 724 -6.79 -24.40 10.96
CA GLU A 724 -6.68 -25.49 11.93
C GLU A 724 -7.96 -26.31 12.02
N LYS A 725 -9.09 -25.64 12.00
CA LYS A 725 -10.41 -26.27 12.04
C LYS A 725 -11.46 -25.38 11.35
N PRO A 726 -12.54 -25.98 10.86
CA PRO A 726 -13.63 -25.21 10.28
C PRO A 726 -14.32 -24.34 11.33
N TRP A 727 -14.85 -23.21 10.93
CA TRP A 727 -15.61 -22.27 11.79
C TRP A 727 -17.02 -22.81 12.08
N ASP A 728 -17.11 -23.87 12.86
CA ASP A 728 -18.37 -24.56 13.16
C ASP A 728 -19.16 -23.95 14.33
N HIS A 729 -18.51 -23.13 15.17
CA HIS A 729 -19.10 -22.36 16.25
C HIS A 729 -18.73 -20.89 16.13
N MET A 730 -19.62 -20.08 15.58
CA MET A 730 -19.40 -18.67 15.33
C MET A 730 -20.33 -17.79 16.15
N LEU A 731 -19.79 -16.74 16.75
CA LEU A 731 -20.60 -15.65 17.31
C LEU A 731 -21.01 -14.70 16.18
N LEU A 732 -22.30 -14.41 16.09
CA LEU A 732 -22.87 -13.32 15.31
C LEU A 732 -23.27 -12.20 16.26
N ALA A 733 -22.37 -11.25 16.45
CA ALA A 733 -22.63 -10.07 17.28
C ALA A 733 -23.41 -9.03 16.48
N VAL A 734 -24.62 -8.71 16.92
CA VAL A 734 -25.51 -7.74 16.29
C VAL A 734 -25.51 -6.44 17.09
N TYR A 735 -25.16 -5.34 16.43
CA TYR A 735 -25.15 -4.00 16.99
C TYR A 735 -26.36 -3.23 16.46
N PRO A 736 -27.39 -2.98 17.29
CA PRO A 736 -28.65 -2.39 16.84
C PRO A 736 -28.52 -0.91 16.51
N GLY A 737 -29.65 -0.27 16.12
CA GLY A 737 -29.75 1.16 15.84
C GLY A 737 -30.06 1.49 14.39
N SER A 738 -29.78 0.57 13.48
CA SER A 738 -30.29 0.58 12.11
C SER A 738 -30.33 -0.84 11.53
N ASN A 739 -30.96 -0.99 10.36
CA ASN A 739 -30.93 -2.25 9.64
C ASN A 739 -29.48 -2.56 9.21
N ALA A 740 -29.12 -3.84 9.22
CA ALA A 740 -27.79 -4.29 8.83
C ALA A 740 -27.84 -5.44 7.84
N SER A 741 -26.79 -5.59 7.07
CA SER A 741 -26.55 -6.76 6.24
C SER A 741 -25.08 -7.16 6.30
N PHE A 742 -24.85 -8.46 6.24
CA PHE A 742 -23.52 -9.05 6.11
C PHE A 742 -23.61 -10.32 5.28
N THR A 743 -22.60 -10.64 4.52
CA THR A 743 -22.50 -11.93 3.83
C THR A 743 -21.25 -12.65 4.29
N LEU A 744 -21.42 -13.76 5.00
CA LEU A 744 -20.32 -14.64 5.37
C LEU A 744 -19.87 -15.39 4.14
N TYR A 745 -18.60 -15.33 3.85
CA TYR A 745 -17.94 -16.00 2.73
C TYR A 745 -16.98 -17.08 3.21
N GLU A 746 -16.98 -18.21 2.50
CA GLU A 746 -16.05 -19.32 2.72
C GLU A 746 -15.74 -20.01 1.39
N ASP A 747 -14.49 -20.43 1.23
CA ASP A 747 -14.01 -21.32 0.16
C ASP A 747 -12.99 -22.31 0.73
N GLU A 748 -12.20 -22.95 -0.10
CA GLU A 748 -11.16 -23.90 0.32
C GLU A 748 -9.96 -23.24 1.05
N GLY A 749 -9.92 -21.91 1.11
CA GLY A 749 -8.88 -21.14 1.79
C GLY A 749 -7.64 -20.87 0.94
N ASP A 750 -7.40 -21.63 -0.09
CA ASP A 750 -6.34 -21.46 -1.09
C ASP A 750 -6.82 -22.04 -2.44
N GLY A 751 -5.97 -22.03 -3.47
CA GLY A 751 -6.35 -22.49 -4.81
C GLY A 751 -7.32 -21.55 -5.53
N PHE A 752 -7.70 -21.91 -6.74
CA PHE A 752 -8.50 -21.05 -7.62
C PHE A 752 -9.94 -21.55 -7.83
N GLY A 753 -10.42 -22.48 -7.01
CA GLY A 753 -11.80 -22.98 -7.03
C GLY A 753 -12.83 -21.86 -6.94
N TYR A 754 -12.54 -20.79 -6.19
CA TYR A 754 -13.43 -19.63 -6.05
C TYR A 754 -13.74 -18.92 -7.38
N GLN A 755 -12.80 -18.91 -8.33
CA GLN A 755 -13.03 -18.35 -9.68
C GLN A 755 -13.93 -19.23 -10.52
N GLN A 756 -14.08 -20.50 -10.15
CA GLN A 756 -14.94 -21.50 -10.81
C GLN A 756 -16.28 -21.67 -10.09
N GLY A 757 -16.62 -20.77 -9.15
CA GLY A 757 -17.85 -20.84 -8.38
C GLY A 757 -17.80 -21.81 -7.17
N GLN A 758 -16.61 -22.33 -6.82
CA GLN A 758 -16.44 -23.20 -5.66
C GLN A 758 -16.25 -22.39 -4.39
N TYR A 759 -17.32 -21.85 -3.86
CA TYR A 759 -17.37 -21.09 -2.63
C TYR A 759 -18.77 -21.14 -2.04
N SER A 760 -18.95 -20.71 -0.80
CA SER A 760 -20.26 -20.51 -0.19
C SER A 760 -20.43 -19.09 0.33
N GLU A 761 -21.64 -18.57 0.16
CA GLU A 761 -22.09 -17.30 0.71
C GLU A 761 -23.34 -17.51 1.56
N ILE A 762 -23.32 -16.98 2.78
CA ILE A 762 -24.46 -17.00 3.71
C ILE A 762 -24.87 -15.55 3.97
N PRO A 763 -25.89 -15.02 3.27
CA PRO A 763 -26.37 -13.66 3.50
C PRO A 763 -27.11 -13.57 4.84
N MET A 764 -26.83 -12.50 5.58
CA MET A 764 -27.43 -12.20 6.87
C MET A 764 -28.05 -10.81 6.82
N THR A 765 -29.23 -10.65 7.41
CA THR A 765 -29.89 -9.34 7.51
C THR A 765 -30.49 -9.14 8.89
N TRP A 766 -30.25 -7.98 9.46
CA TRP A 766 -30.89 -7.53 10.70
C TRP A 766 -31.96 -6.50 10.39
N ASN A 767 -33.15 -6.76 10.89
CA ASN A 767 -34.24 -5.77 10.90
C ASN A 767 -34.36 -5.19 12.31
N ASP A 768 -33.93 -3.94 12.44
CA ASP A 768 -33.82 -3.28 13.73
C ASP A 768 -35.18 -3.07 14.41
N ARG A 769 -36.21 -2.69 13.63
CA ARG A 769 -37.56 -2.45 14.13
C ARG A 769 -38.23 -3.71 14.71
N SER A 770 -38.05 -4.86 14.03
CA SER A 770 -38.62 -6.13 14.48
C SER A 770 -37.69 -6.92 15.40
N ARG A 771 -36.47 -6.45 15.65
CA ARG A 771 -35.42 -7.12 16.43
C ARG A 771 -35.19 -8.55 15.93
N THR A 772 -35.02 -8.68 14.63
CA THR A 772 -34.96 -9.99 13.97
C THR A 772 -33.73 -10.11 13.09
N LEU A 773 -32.92 -11.13 13.37
CA LEU A 773 -31.84 -11.57 12.48
C LEU A 773 -32.36 -12.68 11.56
N THR A 774 -32.21 -12.49 10.27
CA THR A 774 -32.43 -13.54 9.26
C THR A 774 -31.07 -14.01 8.75
N ILE A 775 -30.76 -15.28 8.95
CA ILE A 775 -29.67 -15.99 8.32
C ILE A 775 -30.24 -16.65 7.06
N GLY A 776 -29.88 -16.15 5.89
CA GLY A 776 -30.44 -16.56 4.60
C GLY A 776 -30.04 -17.98 4.19
N ALA A 777 -30.65 -18.46 3.12
CA ALA A 777 -30.21 -19.72 2.52
C ALA A 777 -28.79 -19.58 1.98
N ARG A 778 -27.97 -20.61 2.21
CA ARG A 778 -26.61 -20.69 1.65
C ARG A 778 -26.66 -20.70 0.12
N LYS A 779 -25.76 -19.96 -0.49
CA LYS A 779 -25.52 -19.94 -1.94
C LYS A 779 -24.16 -20.59 -2.22
N GLY A 780 -24.09 -21.42 -3.23
CA GLY A 780 -22.86 -22.10 -3.64
C GLY A 780 -22.42 -23.24 -2.72
N GLN A 781 -21.33 -23.86 -3.11
CA GLN A 781 -20.71 -24.98 -2.40
C GLN A 781 -19.24 -25.13 -2.82
N PHE A 782 -18.45 -25.75 -1.97
CA PHE A 782 -17.03 -26.08 -2.27
C PHE A 782 -16.63 -27.39 -1.57
N PRO A 783 -15.56 -28.06 -1.97
CA PRO A 783 -15.04 -29.26 -1.32
C PRO A 783 -14.69 -29.00 0.16
N GLY A 784 -15.11 -29.85 1.07
CA GLY A 784 -14.85 -29.70 2.51
C GLY A 784 -15.76 -28.71 3.25
N MET A 785 -16.75 -28.10 2.57
CA MET A 785 -17.68 -27.16 3.17
C MET A 785 -18.49 -27.79 4.33
N LEU A 786 -18.64 -27.03 5.42
CA LEU A 786 -19.52 -27.40 6.52
C LEU A 786 -20.98 -27.47 6.05
N THR A 787 -21.60 -28.62 6.18
CA THR A 787 -23.04 -28.80 5.88
C THR A 787 -23.92 -28.28 7.00
N LYS A 788 -23.43 -28.34 8.25
CA LYS A 788 -24.13 -27.91 9.46
C LYS A 788 -23.16 -27.18 10.38
N ARG A 789 -23.62 -26.11 11.01
CA ARG A 789 -22.86 -25.36 12.04
C ARG A 789 -23.79 -24.77 13.10
N THR A 790 -23.22 -24.29 14.19
CA THR A 790 -23.92 -23.52 15.21
C THR A 790 -23.53 -22.04 15.09
N PHE A 791 -24.54 -21.18 14.95
CA PHE A 791 -24.35 -19.76 15.18
C PHE A 791 -24.82 -19.41 16.58
N ILE A 792 -24.00 -18.69 17.32
CA ILE A 792 -24.35 -18.07 18.58
C ILE A 792 -24.73 -16.62 18.24
N VAL A 793 -26.00 -16.30 18.32
CA VAL A 793 -26.50 -14.95 18.03
C VAL A 793 -26.59 -14.16 19.33
N GLU A 794 -25.91 -13.03 19.36
CA GLU A 794 -25.90 -12.09 20.47
C GLU A 794 -26.32 -10.70 19.97
N LEU A 795 -27.44 -10.22 20.50
CA LEU A 795 -27.75 -8.80 20.39
C LEU A 795 -27.04 -8.10 21.55
N LEU A 796 -26.29 -7.07 21.26
CA LEU A 796 -25.47 -6.37 22.23
C LEU A 796 -26.14 -6.18 23.59
N GLY A 797 -25.50 -6.68 24.66
CA GLY A 797 -26.05 -6.64 26.02
C GLY A 797 -27.23 -7.59 26.32
N SER A 798 -27.58 -8.48 25.37
CA SER A 798 -28.65 -9.45 25.56
C SER A 798 -28.14 -10.88 25.76
N GLN A 799 -29.05 -11.80 26.07
CA GLN A 799 -28.75 -13.21 26.21
C GLN A 799 -28.32 -13.82 24.85
N ARG A 800 -27.26 -14.62 24.86
CA ARG A 800 -26.78 -15.40 23.71
C ARG A 800 -27.80 -16.50 23.35
N LYS A 801 -28.05 -16.67 22.07
CA LYS A 801 -28.94 -17.71 21.54
C LYS A 801 -28.23 -18.56 20.50
N ALA A 802 -28.03 -19.83 20.84
CA ALA A 802 -27.46 -20.78 19.89
C ALA A 802 -28.53 -21.25 18.89
N VAL A 803 -28.19 -21.24 17.61
CA VAL A 803 -29.04 -21.73 16.52
C VAL A 803 -28.27 -22.64 15.59
N THR A 804 -28.84 -23.78 15.26
CA THR A 804 -28.25 -24.70 14.30
C THR A 804 -28.62 -24.29 12.88
N TYR A 805 -27.62 -24.12 12.02
CA TYR A 805 -27.77 -23.78 10.62
C TYR A 805 -27.35 -24.97 9.73
N ASN A 806 -28.16 -25.34 8.76
CA ASN A 806 -27.95 -26.43 7.83
C ASN A 806 -28.04 -26.03 6.36
N GLY A 807 -27.79 -24.76 6.08
CA GLY A 807 -27.90 -24.19 4.74
C GLY A 807 -29.29 -23.63 4.37
N LYS A 808 -30.32 -23.87 5.17
CA LYS A 808 -31.66 -23.32 4.95
C LYS A 808 -31.85 -22.01 5.72
N ARG A 809 -32.69 -21.12 5.18
CA ARG A 809 -33.04 -19.86 5.84
C ARG A 809 -33.60 -20.12 7.24
N ILE A 810 -33.09 -19.39 8.22
CA ILE A 810 -33.60 -19.32 9.58
C ILE A 810 -33.79 -17.87 10.01
N THR A 811 -34.75 -17.67 10.92
CA THR A 811 -35.02 -16.34 11.47
C THR A 811 -34.95 -16.42 12.99
N VAL A 812 -34.20 -15.52 13.59
CA VAL A 812 -33.96 -15.46 15.03
C VAL A 812 -34.49 -14.14 15.55
N LYS A 813 -35.52 -14.18 16.33
CA LYS A 813 -36.03 -13.01 17.06
C LYS A 813 -35.30 -12.94 18.40
N ILE A 814 -34.75 -11.76 18.70
CA ILE A 814 -34.03 -11.49 19.93
C ILE A 814 -34.80 -10.42 20.69
N GLN A 815 -35.11 -10.70 21.93
CA GLN A 815 -35.87 -9.77 22.80
C GLN A 815 -34.97 -8.76 23.45
#